data_0519f4836f6a22d0f218e941a103767c
#
_entry.id   0519f4836f6a22d0f218e941a103767c
#
_cell.length_a   1.000
_cell.length_b   1.000
_cell.length_c   1.000
_cell.angle_alpha   90.00
_cell.angle_beta   90.00
_cell.angle_gamma   90.00
#
_symmetry.space_group_name_H-M   'P 1'
#
loop_
_entity.id
_entity.type
_entity.pdbx_description
1 polymer ?
#
loop_
_entity_poly.entity_id
_entity_poly.type
_entity_poly.pdbx_seq_one_letter_code
_entity_poly.pdbx_strand_id
1 'polypeptide(L)'
;MKKIRFERNKIILAIIDILIIALACIFSKFLLSNTFYFKAEEWKQIGITIALSIVIYQIFFRIFNLYRSITRYENGRDYLIYIFVCAISCITTYIIKNIFKIDTFTTKECILSCVLIAVGTVSCRVVIRMLLNETLPAEKKNDEPIIAKRLLIIGAGRSSRDIIKAIREGLKNTYYIVGLIDDNPAKWNCSISGVKILGNRDKIQEVCKKYNVQEIFFSITNISPENKKELLHICQETNAKIRILPSTEDTIKNKNVLDSLKDVEIEDLLGREPIKLDNNNIESLIKGHAILVTGGGGSIGSELCRQIASFNPELLIIFDIYENNLYNIELELRAKYPNLSIKGIIGSVRDKKKLEDVFSKYRPYLVFHAAAHKHVPLMEVSPLEAIKNNVLGTQNVADCADKFGTKRFILISTDKAVNPTNIMGASKRMCEMVIQAKNKTSKTEYVAVRFGNVLGSNGSVVPLFKKQIKEGGPVTVTHKDITRFFMTIPEAVGLVLQAMTYAKGGEVFVLDMGEPVKIYDLAVSLIKLSGLQPDIDIPIEITGLRPGEKLYEELLMSEEGLEHTKHNKIFVAEPLDIPAEEVNKRVEMLREFVQTENHTMEEIKKVVKKAVPTFVEAEEKNKKIINYKQELEKIEARQMQEHELMPKEA
;
A
#
# COMPACT_ATOMS: atom_id res chain seq x y z
N MET A 1 6.95 -29.09 36.48
CA MET A 1 7.57 -29.94 35.47
C MET A 1 8.53 -29.22 34.52
N LYS A 2 8.22 -28.04 33.90
CA LYS A 2 9.15 -27.32 33.00
C LYS A 2 10.48 -26.90 33.65
N LYS A 3 10.49 -26.46 34.90
CA LYS A 3 11.69 -26.03 35.65
C LYS A 3 12.64 -27.21 35.93
N ILE A 4 12.10 -28.38 36.26
CA ILE A 4 12.88 -29.62 36.53
C ILE A 4 13.53 -30.12 35.23
N ARG A 5 12.85 -30.04 34.08
CA ARG A 5 13.38 -30.47 32.77
C ARG A 5 14.51 -29.52 32.30
N PHE A 6 14.43 -28.23 32.60
CA PHE A 6 15.46 -27.25 32.26
C PHE A 6 16.75 -27.44 33.07
N GLU A 7 16.64 -27.72 34.36
CA GLU A 7 17.81 -28.02 35.22
C GLU A 7 18.51 -29.32 34.80
N ARG A 8 17.73 -30.36 34.45
CA ARG A 8 18.26 -31.65 33.97
C ARG A 8 19.09 -31.49 32.68
N ASN A 9 18.68 -30.61 31.76
CA ASN A 9 19.41 -30.38 30.51
C ASN A 9 20.76 -29.67 30.75
N LYS A 10 20.85 -28.78 31.71
CA LYS A 10 22.10 -28.15 32.10
C LYS A 10 23.12 -29.15 32.65
N ILE A 11 22.65 -30.07 33.48
CA ILE A 11 23.50 -31.14 34.06
C ILE A 11 24.02 -32.07 32.95
N ILE A 12 23.18 -32.45 32.01
CA ILE A 12 23.57 -33.31 30.88
C ILE A 12 24.64 -32.61 30.03
N LEU A 13 24.46 -31.33 29.70
CA LEU A 13 25.46 -30.58 28.94
C LEU A 13 26.80 -30.46 29.67
N ALA A 14 26.77 -30.21 30.98
CA ALA A 14 27.98 -30.14 31.78
C ALA A 14 28.72 -31.49 31.82
N ILE A 15 28.01 -32.60 31.90
CA ILE A 15 28.60 -33.96 31.83
C ILE A 15 29.25 -34.21 30.47
N ILE A 16 28.57 -33.82 29.38
CA ILE A 16 29.12 -33.97 28.02
C ILE A 16 30.38 -33.12 27.86
N ASP A 17 30.40 -31.88 28.34
CA ASP A 17 31.60 -31.05 28.29
C ASP A 17 32.75 -31.61 29.09
N ILE A 18 32.52 -32.22 30.28
CA ILE A 18 33.52 -32.91 31.08
C ILE A 18 34.15 -34.04 30.27
N LEU A 19 33.33 -34.83 29.59
CA LEU A 19 33.80 -35.95 28.74
C LEU A 19 34.63 -35.43 27.56
N ILE A 20 34.19 -34.34 26.90
CA ILE A 20 34.92 -33.74 25.79
C ILE A 20 36.29 -33.22 26.26
N ILE A 21 36.36 -32.55 27.41
CA ILE A 21 37.59 -32.02 27.97
C ILE A 21 38.56 -33.16 28.30
N ALA A 22 38.08 -34.23 28.95
CA ALA A 22 38.91 -35.39 29.30
C ALA A 22 39.47 -36.10 28.07
N LEU A 23 38.59 -36.40 27.08
CA LEU A 23 39.00 -37.04 25.84
C LEU A 23 39.98 -36.17 25.01
N ALA A 24 39.75 -34.87 24.92
CA ALA A 24 40.64 -33.94 24.19
C ALA A 24 42.03 -33.89 24.83
N CYS A 25 42.14 -33.87 26.15
CA CYS A 25 43.42 -33.89 26.86
C CYS A 25 44.15 -35.23 26.63
N ILE A 26 43.49 -36.37 26.77
CA ILE A 26 44.05 -37.69 26.50
C ILE A 26 44.52 -37.79 25.06
N PHE A 27 43.67 -37.40 24.10
CA PHE A 27 43.97 -37.50 22.67
C PHE A 27 45.11 -36.58 22.26
N SER A 28 45.20 -35.35 22.79
CA SER A 28 46.31 -34.42 22.53
C SER A 28 47.65 -34.98 23.02
N LYS A 29 47.67 -35.66 24.17
CA LYS A 29 48.84 -36.35 24.73
C LYS A 29 49.30 -37.49 23.85
N PHE A 30 48.40 -38.40 23.46
CA PHE A 30 48.72 -39.51 22.56
C PHE A 30 49.27 -39.07 21.21
N LEU A 31 48.69 -38.05 20.61
CA LEU A 31 49.04 -37.55 19.27
C LEU A 31 50.45 -36.96 19.20
N LEU A 32 50.91 -36.30 20.26
CA LEU A 32 52.17 -35.54 20.27
C LEU A 32 53.31 -36.27 20.99
N SER A 33 53.03 -37.28 21.83
CA SER A 33 54.05 -38.04 22.56
C SER A 33 54.71 -39.17 21.76
N ASN A 34 54.17 -39.53 20.60
CA ASN A 34 54.63 -40.67 19.78
C ASN A 34 54.74 -42.01 20.53
N THR A 35 54.21 -42.14 21.74
CA THR A 35 54.25 -43.34 22.57
C THR A 35 52.82 -43.74 22.99
N PHE A 36 52.52 -45.04 22.87
CA PHE A 36 51.24 -45.57 23.31
C PHE A 36 51.29 -46.16 24.73
N TYR A 37 52.45 -46.15 25.35
CA TYR A 37 52.68 -46.71 26.71
C TYR A 37 53.20 -45.64 27.63
N PHE A 38 52.47 -45.37 28.71
CA PHE A 38 52.87 -44.46 29.78
C PHE A 38 53.07 -45.25 31.08
N LYS A 39 54.10 -44.88 31.88
CA LYS A 39 54.32 -45.43 33.21
C LYS A 39 53.20 -45.04 34.17
N ALA A 40 53.00 -45.81 35.23
CA ALA A 40 51.93 -45.54 36.21
C ALA A 40 52.00 -44.14 36.85
N GLU A 41 53.21 -43.58 37.09
CA GLU A 41 53.42 -42.24 37.58
C GLU A 41 53.00 -41.15 36.57
N GLU A 42 53.24 -41.38 35.27
CA GLU A 42 52.85 -40.48 34.20
C GLU A 42 51.33 -40.45 34.09
N TRP A 43 50.64 -41.58 34.19
CA TRP A 43 49.18 -41.65 34.23
C TRP A 43 48.59 -40.86 35.41
N LYS A 44 49.20 -40.92 36.59
CA LYS A 44 48.79 -40.16 37.77
C LYS A 44 48.89 -38.66 37.52
N GLN A 45 49.98 -38.21 36.93
CA GLN A 45 50.20 -36.78 36.59
C GLN A 45 49.25 -36.33 35.45
N ILE A 46 49.03 -37.16 34.42
CA ILE A 46 48.03 -36.87 33.36
C ILE A 46 46.65 -36.71 33.99
N GLY A 47 46.26 -37.60 34.91
CA GLY A 47 44.98 -37.52 35.62
C GLY A 47 44.83 -36.22 36.42
N ILE A 48 45.89 -35.76 37.10
CA ILE A 48 45.87 -34.47 37.83
C ILE A 48 45.65 -33.30 36.86
N THR A 49 46.33 -33.29 35.70
CA THR A 49 46.19 -32.23 34.69
C THR A 49 44.81 -32.22 34.08
N ILE A 50 44.21 -33.38 33.80
CA ILE A 50 42.83 -33.51 33.30
C ILE A 50 41.84 -32.98 34.33
N ALA A 51 42.00 -33.36 35.62
CA ALA A 51 41.13 -32.90 36.69
C ALA A 51 41.21 -31.39 36.87
N LEU A 52 42.41 -30.84 36.82
CA LEU A 52 42.63 -29.37 36.86
C LEU A 52 41.95 -28.67 35.68
N SER A 53 42.14 -29.20 34.48
CA SER A 53 41.48 -28.67 33.27
C SER A 53 39.98 -28.67 33.39
N ILE A 54 39.38 -29.79 33.79
CA ILE A 54 37.93 -29.93 34.00
C ILE A 54 37.40 -28.86 34.97
N VAL A 55 38.06 -28.69 36.12
CA VAL A 55 37.63 -27.69 37.11
C VAL A 55 37.70 -26.29 36.55
N ILE A 56 38.77 -25.89 35.90
CA ILE A 56 38.95 -24.55 35.35
C ILE A 56 37.95 -24.27 34.24
N TYR A 57 37.81 -25.17 33.28
CA TYR A 57 36.82 -24.99 32.18
C TYR A 57 35.41 -24.93 32.71
N GLN A 58 35.01 -25.75 33.68
CA GLN A 58 33.69 -25.73 34.28
C GLN A 58 33.41 -24.43 35.05
N ILE A 59 34.41 -23.85 35.71
CA ILE A 59 34.32 -22.55 36.38
C ILE A 59 34.04 -21.46 35.33
N PHE A 60 34.87 -21.38 34.29
CA PHE A 60 34.71 -20.36 33.26
C PHE A 60 33.40 -20.52 32.48
N PHE A 61 33.00 -21.74 32.14
CA PHE A 61 31.70 -22.00 31.47
C PHE A 61 30.49 -21.52 32.32
N ARG A 62 30.60 -21.61 33.64
CA ARG A 62 29.59 -21.06 34.57
C ARG A 62 29.66 -19.55 34.71
N ILE A 63 30.84 -18.96 34.82
CA ILE A 63 31.02 -17.50 34.90
C ILE A 63 30.44 -16.82 33.65
N PHE A 64 30.74 -17.33 32.49
CA PHE A 64 30.26 -16.80 31.22
C PHE A 64 28.83 -17.26 30.86
N ASN A 65 28.12 -17.92 31.80
CA ASN A 65 26.75 -18.36 31.65
C ASN A 65 26.46 -19.26 30.44
N LEU A 66 27.43 -20.04 29.96
CA LEU A 66 27.28 -20.90 28.77
C LEU A 66 26.22 -22.01 28.94
N TYR A 67 25.87 -22.37 30.15
CA TYR A 67 24.78 -23.32 30.46
C TYR A 67 23.41 -22.64 30.64
N ARG A 68 23.30 -21.31 30.59
CA ARG A 68 22.02 -20.59 30.65
C ARG A 68 21.42 -20.36 29.26
N SER A 69 22.22 -20.42 28.21
CA SER A 69 21.75 -20.36 26.83
C SER A 69 20.90 -21.57 26.52
N ILE A 70 19.75 -21.33 25.86
CA ILE A 70 18.93 -22.42 25.33
C ILE A 70 19.51 -22.80 23.99
N THR A 71 20.19 -23.94 23.91
CA THR A 71 20.95 -24.41 22.73
C THR A 71 20.14 -24.37 21.41
N ARG A 72 18.81 -24.39 21.51
CA ARG A 72 17.90 -24.27 20.36
C ARG A 72 17.96 -22.89 19.68
N TYR A 73 18.28 -21.82 20.40
CA TYR A 73 18.24 -20.43 19.90
C TYR A 73 19.64 -19.79 19.78
N GLU A 74 20.72 -20.55 19.97
CA GLU A 74 22.07 -20.05 19.84
C GLU A 74 22.37 -19.54 18.42
N ASN A 75 23.02 -18.37 18.33
CA ASN A 75 23.42 -17.71 17.08
C ASN A 75 24.91 -17.91 16.82
N GLY A 76 25.38 -17.53 15.61
CA GLY A 76 26.82 -17.60 15.29
C GLY A 76 27.73 -16.83 16.27
N ARG A 77 27.24 -15.75 16.90
CA ARG A 77 27.96 -15.01 17.93
C ARG A 77 28.17 -15.80 19.21
N ASP A 78 27.22 -16.66 19.57
CA ASP A 78 27.31 -17.46 20.79
C ASP A 78 28.44 -18.49 20.65
N TYR A 79 28.64 -19.07 19.48
CA TYR A 79 29.74 -20.00 19.21
C TYR A 79 31.12 -19.31 19.29
N LEU A 80 31.25 -18.03 18.92
CA LEU A 80 32.47 -17.26 19.13
C LEU A 80 32.78 -17.07 20.61
N ILE A 81 31.79 -16.91 21.48
CA ILE A 81 31.95 -16.84 22.92
C ILE A 81 32.48 -18.16 23.48
N TYR A 82 32.01 -19.32 23.00
CA TYR A 82 32.54 -20.63 23.40
C TYR A 82 34.03 -20.75 23.07
N ILE A 83 34.43 -20.38 21.85
CA ILE A 83 35.86 -20.41 21.44
C ILE A 83 36.72 -19.50 22.34
N PHE A 84 36.25 -18.29 22.60
CA PHE A 84 36.93 -17.31 23.45
C PHE A 84 37.10 -17.82 24.89
N VAL A 85 36.04 -18.40 25.47
CA VAL A 85 36.04 -18.95 26.82
C VAL A 85 36.97 -20.19 26.90
N CYS A 86 36.98 -21.04 25.88
CA CYS A 86 37.95 -22.16 25.80
C CYS A 86 39.41 -21.65 25.79
N ALA A 87 39.68 -20.58 25.02
CA ALA A 87 41.05 -20.01 24.99
C ALA A 87 41.49 -19.45 26.34
N ILE A 88 40.62 -18.69 27.03
CA ILE A 88 40.94 -18.16 28.38
C ILE A 88 41.14 -19.30 29.38
N SER A 89 40.27 -20.33 29.35
CA SER A 89 40.39 -21.49 30.24
C SER A 89 41.69 -22.26 30.01
N CYS A 90 42.11 -22.38 28.75
CA CYS A 90 43.39 -23.01 28.39
C CYS A 90 44.59 -22.20 28.93
N ILE A 91 44.61 -20.88 28.72
CA ILE A 91 45.66 -20.00 29.21
C ILE A 91 45.77 -20.10 30.74
N THR A 92 44.63 -20.06 31.43
CA THR A 92 44.58 -20.16 32.89
C THR A 92 45.09 -21.51 33.37
N THR A 93 44.71 -22.60 32.70
CA THR A 93 45.23 -23.97 33.00
C THR A 93 46.72 -24.04 32.80
N TYR A 94 47.25 -23.45 31.73
CA TYR A 94 48.68 -23.42 31.43
C TYR A 94 49.46 -22.62 32.48
N ILE A 95 48.97 -21.46 32.93
CA ILE A 95 49.59 -20.65 33.96
C ILE A 95 49.62 -21.40 35.30
N ILE A 96 48.51 -21.96 35.73
CA ILE A 96 48.40 -22.70 36.99
C ILE A 96 49.31 -23.94 37.00
N LYS A 97 49.34 -24.69 35.88
CA LYS A 97 50.27 -25.82 35.70
C LYS A 97 51.74 -25.40 35.93
N ASN A 98 52.17 -24.28 35.34
CA ASN A 98 53.56 -23.82 35.47
C ASN A 98 53.86 -23.32 36.87
N ILE A 99 52.95 -22.68 37.58
CA ILE A 99 53.13 -22.25 38.99
C ILE A 99 53.32 -23.47 39.90
N PHE A 100 52.52 -24.53 39.72
CA PHE A 100 52.61 -25.72 40.54
C PHE A 100 53.64 -26.76 40.06
N LYS A 101 54.43 -26.43 39.02
CA LYS A 101 55.49 -27.29 38.41
C LYS A 101 54.98 -28.68 38.03
N ILE A 102 53.79 -28.76 37.43
CA ILE A 102 53.17 -30.01 36.93
C ILE A 102 53.65 -30.23 35.50
N ASP A 103 54.78 -30.96 35.33
CA ASP A 103 55.46 -31.14 34.04
C ASP A 103 54.93 -32.27 33.17
N THR A 104 53.64 -32.33 32.96
CA THR A 104 52.99 -33.45 32.21
C THR A 104 52.58 -33.10 30.81
N PHE A 105 52.27 -31.85 30.51
CA PHE A 105 51.83 -31.41 29.16
C PHE A 105 52.78 -30.34 28.63
N THR A 106 53.29 -30.54 27.43
CA THR A 106 54.02 -29.52 26.69
C THR A 106 53.11 -28.39 26.23
N THR A 107 53.69 -27.24 25.88
CA THR A 107 52.89 -26.12 25.32
C THR A 107 52.12 -26.54 24.08
N LYS A 108 52.70 -27.40 23.21
CA LYS A 108 52.05 -27.93 22.01
C LYS A 108 50.81 -28.78 22.34
N GLU A 109 50.94 -29.64 23.37
CA GLU A 109 49.83 -30.49 23.83
C GLU A 109 48.68 -29.66 24.45
N CYS A 110 49.00 -28.58 25.18
CA CYS A 110 48.01 -27.65 25.72
C CYS A 110 47.26 -26.90 24.62
N ILE A 111 47.97 -26.42 23.59
CA ILE A 111 47.33 -25.74 22.44
C ILE A 111 46.44 -26.70 21.68
N LEU A 112 46.91 -27.91 21.39
CA LEU A 112 46.11 -28.93 20.68
C LEU A 112 44.85 -29.33 21.47
N SER A 113 44.99 -29.54 22.80
CA SER A 113 43.83 -29.85 23.67
C SER A 113 42.81 -28.69 23.65
N CYS A 114 43.26 -27.43 23.69
CA CYS A 114 42.36 -26.25 23.58
C CYS A 114 41.55 -26.24 22.28
N VAL A 115 42.18 -26.47 21.14
CA VAL A 115 41.53 -26.57 19.84
C VAL A 115 40.51 -27.69 19.81
N LEU A 116 40.90 -28.87 20.29
CA LEU A 116 40.01 -30.03 20.34
C LEU A 116 38.81 -29.82 21.26
N ILE A 117 39.00 -29.18 22.42
CA ILE A 117 37.90 -28.81 23.33
C ILE A 117 36.94 -27.85 22.67
N ALA A 118 37.47 -26.76 22.04
CA ALA A 118 36.67 -25.75 21.38
C ALA A 118 35.85 -26.37 20.22
N VAL A 119 36.48 -27.15 19.36
CA VAL A 119 35.80 -27.87 18.25
C VAL A 119 34.77 -28.84 18.78
N GLY A 120 35.12 -29.67 19.77
CA GLY A 120 34.22 -30.67 20.34
C GLY A 120 32.98 -30.05 21.01
N THR A 121 33.16 -28.99 21.81
CA THR A 121 32.06 -28.31 22.49
C THR A 121 31.14 -27.61 21.50
N VAL A 122 31.66 -26.88 20.51
CA VAL A 122 30.85 -26.24 19.47
C VAL A 122 30.13 -27.26 18.61
N SER A 123 30.83 -28.31 18.12
CA SER A 123 30.21 -29.37 17.30
C SER A 123 29.07 -30.07 18.02
N CYS A 124 29.28 -30.41 19.30
CA CYS A 124 28.23 -31.04 20.12
C CYS A 124 26.98 -30.18 20.21
N ARG A 125 27.12 -28.87 20.43
CA ARG A 125 25.98 -27.93 20.48
C ARG A 125 25.27 -27.80 19.15
N VAL A 126 26.00 -27.75 18.03
CA VAL A 126 25.43 -27.76 16.68
C VAL A 126 24.61 -29.03 16.43
N VAL A 127 25.16 -30.19 16.79
CA VAL A 127 24.46 -31.49 16.65
C VAL A 127 23.20 -31.52 17.51
N ILE A 128 23.30 -31.14 18.79
CA ILE A 128 22.13 -31.06 19.68
C ILE A 128 21.08 -30.09 19.13
N ARG A 129 21.48 -28.96 18.57
CA ARG A 129 20.55 -28.01 17.92
C ARG A 129 19.86 -28.65 16.72
N MET A 130 20.57 -29.38 15.87
CA MET A 130 19.99 -30.06 14.71
C MET A 130 18.97 -31.12 15.17
N LEU A 131 19.33 -31.94 16.14
CA LEU A 131 18.45 -32.98 16.69
C LEU A 131 17.20 -32.39 17.37
N LEU A 132 17.35 -31.31 18.14
CA LEU A 132 16.22 -30.63 18.79
C LEU A 132 15.29 -29.90 17.81
N ASN A 133 15.81 -29.53 16.64
CA ASN A 133 14.97 -28.94 15.60
C ASN A 133 14.20 -30.00 14.80
N GLU A 134 14.70 -31.21 14.73
CA GLU A 134 14.06 -32.33 14.00
C GLU A 134 13.09 -33.17 14.86
N THR A 135 13.25 -33.19 16.20
CA THR A 135 12.62 -34.21 17.06
C THR A 135 11.43 -33.75 17.91
N LEU A 136 10.90 -32.49 17.74
CA LEU A 136 9.64 -32.16 18.39
C LEU A 136 8.49 -32.30 17.38
N PRO A 137 7.65 -33.37 17.52
CA PRO A 137 6.32 -33.31 16.94
C PRO A 137 5.59 -32.12 17.58
N ALA A 138 4.94 -31.32 16.73
CA ALA A 138 3.98 -30.33 17.21
C ALA A 138 3.04 -30.99 18.22
N GLU A 139 2.81 -30.35 19.38
CA GLU A 139 1.78 -30.80 20.31
C GLU A 139 0.52 -31.08 19.49
N LYS A 140 0.09 -32.32 19.47
CA LYS A 140 -1.21 -32.75 18.94
C LYS A 140 -2.28 -32.00 19.73
N LYS A 141 -2.76 -30.87 19.21
CA LYS A 141 -4.16 -30.50 19.39
C LYS A 141 -4.94 -31.45 18.47
N ASN A 142 -5.94 -32.10 19.03
CA ASN A 142 -6.95 -32.84 18.30
C ASN A 142 -7.68 -31.84 17.40
N ASP A 143 -7.27 -31.77 16.15
CA ASP A 143 -7.97 -31.06 15.09
C ASP A 143 -7.78 -31.87 13.81
N GLU A 144 -8.83 -31.98 13.02
CA GLU A 144 -8.92 -32.62 11.72
C GLU A 144 -7.70 -32.35 10.84
N PRO A 145 -7.37 -33.16 9.82
CA PRO A 145 -6.21 -32.95 8.98
C PRO A 145 -6.35 -31.62 8.23
N ILE A 146 -5.79 -30.56 8.80
CA ILE A 146 -5.69 -29.26 8.14
C ILE A 146 -4.75 -29.49 6.95
N ILE A 147 -5.31 -29.55 5.75
CA ILE A 147 -4.55 -29.62 4.50
C ILE A 147 -3.82 -28.27 4.39
N ALA A 148 -2.52 -28.27 4.65
CA ALA A 148 -1.69 -27.09 4.58
C ALA A 148 -1.78 -26.45 3.17
N LYS A 149 -2.10 -25.17 3.08
CA LYS A 149 -2.19 -24.45 1.82
C LYS A 149 -0.82 -24.39 1.13
N ARG A 150 -0.80 -24.71 -0.15
CA ARG A 150 0.44 -24.66 -0.96
C ARG A 150 0.76 -23.22 -1.33
N LEU A 151 1.92 -22.75 -0.87
CA LEU A 151 2.37 -21.38 -0.96
C LEU A 151 3.57 -21.24 -1.90
N LEU A 152 3.49 -20.29 -2.84
CA LEU A 152 4.62 -19.81 -3.63
C LEU A 152 5.01 -18.40 -3.13
N ILE A 153 6.31 -18.13 -3.01
CA ILE A 153 6.80 -16.81 -2.59
C ILE A 153 7.52 -16.14 -3.77
N ILE A 154 7.09 -14.94 -4.14
CA ILE A 154 7.73 -14.13 -5.18
C ILE A 154 8.75 -13.19 -4.54
N GLY A 155 10.00 -13.32 -4.98
CA GLY A 155 11.18 -12.67 -4.42
C GLY A 155 12.00 -13.62 -3.55
N ALA A 156 13.32 -13.56 -3.67
CA ALA A 156 14.29 -14.35 -2.90
C ALA A 156 15.27 -13.40 -2.20
N GLY A 157 14.74 -12.58 -1.27
CA GLY A 157 15.48 -11.57 -0.51
C GLY A 157 15.39 -11.76 1.01
N ARG A 158 15.65 -10.67 1.75
CA ARG A 158 15.54 -10.66 3.21
C ARG A 158 14.11 -10.93 3.67
N SER A 159 13.13 -10.25 3.05
CA SER A 159 11.71 -10.37 3.41
C SER A 159 11.20 -11.80 3.25
N SER A 160 11.56 -12.50 2.16
CA SER A 160 11.18 -13.90 1.96
C SER A 160 11.78 -14.83 3.02
N ARG A 161 13.02 -14.58 3.45
CA ARG A 161 13.64 -15.34 4.55
C ARG A 161 12.88 -15.15 5.87
N ASP A 162 12.45 -13.92 6.16
CA ASP A 162 11.72 -13.60 7.38
C ASP A 162 10.30 -14.22 7.36
N ILE A 163 9.63 -14.22 6.19
CA ILE A 163 8.37 -14.94 5.96
C ILE A 163 8.54 -16.45 6.17
N ILE A 164 9.56 -17.08 5.57
CA ILE A 164 9.84 -18.52 5.73
C ILE A 164 10.04 -18.87 7.20
N LYS A 165 10.81 -18.03 7.91
CA LYS A 165 11.07 -18.22 9.34
C LYS A 165 9.77 -18.14 10.15
N ALA A 166 8.96 -17.09 9.93
CA ALA A 166 7.71 -16.89 10.64
C ALA A 166 6.70 -18.04 10.40
N ILE A 167 6.60 -18.53 9.15
CA ILE A 167 5.76 -19.71 8.83
C ILE A 167 6.22 -20.94 9.58
N ARG A 168 7.54 -21.21 9.63
CA ARG A 168 8.09 -22.39 10.32
C ARG A 168 7.92 -22.34 11.84
N GLU A 169 7.96 -21.15 12.43
CA GLU A 169 7.84 -20.95 13.87
C GLU A 169 6.37 -20.93 14.36
N GLY A 170 5.43 -20.43 13.55
CA GLY A 170 4.04 -20.22 13.97
C GLY A 170 2.96 -20.91 13.15
N LEU A 171 3.15 -21.09 11.83
CA LEU A 171 2.11 -21.52 10.90
C LEU A 171 2.50 -22.75 10.05
N LYS A 172 3.36 -23.62 10.57
CA LYS A 172 3.85 -24.82 9.86
C LYS A 172 2.73 -25.75 9.38
N ASN A 173 1.60 -25.77 10.10
CA ASN A 173 0.44 -26.58 9.74
C ASN A 173 -0.55 -25.82 8.81
N THR A 174 -0.36 -24.51 8.59
CA THR A 174 -1.23 -23.70 7.73
C THR A 174 -0.68 -23.60 6.31
N TYR A 175 0.64 -23.53 6.15
CA TYR A 175 1.29 -23.32 4.86
C TYR A 175 2.38 -24.36 4.57
N TYR A 176 2.35 -24.91 3.35
CA TYR A 176 3.43 -25.68 2.76
C TYR A 176 4.11 -24.84 1.66
N ILE A 177 5.35 -24.42 1.88
CA ILE A 177 6.09 -23.58 0.94
C ILE A 177 6.62 -24.46 -0.19
N VAL A 178 6.07 -24.27 -1.39
CA VAL A 178 6.44 -25.00 -2.62
C VAL A 178 7.83 -24.57 -3.12
N GLY A 179 8.10 -23.26 -3.11
CA GLY A 179 9.36 -22.70 -3.58
C GLY A 179 9.35 -21.17 -3.63
N LEU A 180 10.43 -20.63 -4.18
CA LEU A 180 10.64 -19.21 -4.42
C LEU A 180 10.78 -18.93 -5.91
N ILE A 181 10.37 -17.75 -6.35
CA ILE A 181 10.65 -17.20 -7.69
C ILE A 181 11.47 -15.91 -7.54
N ASP A 182 12.54 -15.77 -8.33
CA ASP A 182 13.36 -14.54 -8.36
C ASP A 182 13.98 -14.37 -9.75
N ASP A 183 13.92 -13.15 -10.28
CA ASP A 183 14.39 -12.85 -11.63
C ASP A 183 15.92 -12.80 -11.74
N ASN A 184 16.65 -12.74 -10.63
CA ASN A 184 18.10 -12.72 -10.63
C ASN A 184 18.70 -14.11 -10.97
N PRO A 185 19.33 -14.30 -12.13
CA PRO A 185 19.86 -15.60 -12.56
C PRO A 185 20.90 -16.18 -11.59
N ALA A 186 21.64 -15.32 -10.89
CA ALA A 186 22.65 -15.75 -9.92
C ALA A 186 22.06 -16.51 -8.71
N LYS A 187 20.76 -16.42 -8.48
CA LYS A 187 20.06 -17.10 -7.39
C LYS A 187 19.39 -18.41 -7.82
N TRP A 188 19.28 -18.67 -9.11
CA TRP A 188 18.61 -19.87 -9.60
C TRP A 188 19.31 -21.14 -9.13
N ASN A 189 18.53 -22.17 -8.84
CA ASN A 189 18.98 -23.44 -8.25
C ASN A 189 19.60 -23.33 -6.84
N CYS A 190 19.65 -22.12 -6.26
CA CYS A 190 20.01 -21.92 -4.85
C CYS A 190 18.80 -22.15 -3.93
N SER A 191 19.03 -22.15 -2.63
CA SER A 191 17.97 -22.22 -1.61
C SER A 191 18.14 -21.13 -0.56
N ILE A 192 17.02 -20.59 -0.07
CA ILE A 192 16.97 -19.68 1.08
C ILE A 192 16.27 -20.39 2.22
N SER A 193 16.94 -20.52 3.37
CA SER A 193 16.42 -21.27 4.51
C SER A 193 15.89 -22.67 4.13
N GLY A 194 16.56 -23.37 3.19
CA GLY A 194 16.16 -24.71 2.74
C GLY A 194 14.97 -24.76 1.78
N VAL A 195 14.45 -23.61 1.28
CA VAL A 195 13.43 -23.53 0.23
C VAL A 195 14.10 -23.18 -1.10
N LYS A 196 13.86 -24.01 -2.12
CA LYS A 196 14.48 -23.85 -3.46
C LYS A 196 13.91 -22.68 -4.24
N ILE A 197 14.77 -22.00 -5.02
CA ILE A 197 14.39 -21.01 -6.03
C ILE A 197 14.14 -21.78 -7.34
N LEU A 198 12.89 -21.74 -7.81
CA LEU A 198 12.39 -22.59 -8.91
C LEU A 198 12.59 -21.94 -10.30
N GLY A 199 12.92 -20.65 -10.36
CA GLY A 199 13.17 -19.91 -11.58
C GLY A 199 12.79 -18.45 -11.50
N ASN A 200 12.58 -17.82 -12.68
CA ASN A 200 12.18 -16.43 -12.87
C ASN A 200 10.64 -16.29 -12.99
N ARG A 201 10.18 -15.05 -13.26
CA ARG A 201 8.75 -14.70 -13.42
C ARG A 201 8.02 -15.55 -14.47
N ASP A 202 8.68 -15.99 -15.55
CA ASP A 202 8.08 -16.79 -16.62
C ASP A 202 7.66 -18.19 -16.16
N LYS A 203 8.23 -18.67 -15.04
CA LYS A 203 7.92 -19.97 -14.45
C LYS A 203 6.73 -19.94 -13.48
N ILE A 204 6.17 -18.78 -13.15
CA ILE A 204 5.10 -18.65 -12.14
C ILE A 204 3.90 -19.50 -12.49
N GLN A 205 3.38 -19.41 -13.72
CA GLN A 205 2.21 -20.16 -14.17
C GLN A 205 2.47 -21.67 -14.18
N GLU A 206 3.62 -22.11 -14.72
CA GLU A 206 4.03 -23.52 -14.75
C GLU A 206 4.11 -24.10 -13.33
N VAL A 207 4.78 -23.38 -12.42
CA VAL A 207 4.95 -23.80 -11.01
C VAL A 207 3.60 -23.84 -10.30
N CYS A 208 2.75 -22.84 -10.46
CA CYS A 208 1.43 -22.82 -9.85
C CYS A 208 0.57 -23.99 -10.30
N LYS A 209 0.55 -24.32 -11.60
CA LYS A 209 -0.18 -25.45 -12.15
C LYS A 209 0.41 -26.78 -11.69
N LYS A 210 1.75 -26.96 -11.77
CA LYS A 210 2.44 -28.21 -11.42
C LYS A 210 2.26 -28.59 -9.95
N TYR A 211 2.33 -27.62 -9.05
CA TYR A 211 2.27 -27.86 -7.61
C TYR A 211 0.92 -27.53 -6.99
N ASN A 212 -0.09 -27.13 -7.79
CA ASN A 212 -1.42 -26.71 -7.34
C ASN A 212 -1.33 -25.66 -6.22
N VAL A 213 -0.64 -24.55 -6.50
CA VAL A 213 -0.43 -23.45 -5.55
C VAL A 213 -1.77 -22.77 -5.26
N GLN A 214 -2.07 -22.55 -4.00
CA GLN A 214 -3.32 -21.94 -3.53
C GLN A 214 -3.14 -20.47 -3.11
N GLU A 215 -1.95 -20.12 -2.61
CA GLU A 215 -1.62 -18.75 -2.24
C GLU A 215 -0.23 -18.35 -2.76
N ILE A 216 -0.11 -17.07 -3.15
CA ILE A 216 1.15 -16.43 -3.56
C ILE A 216 1.45 -15.29 -2.60
N PHE A 217 2.64 -15.28 -1.99
CA PHE A 217 3.12 -14.16 -1.20
C PHE A 217 4.13 -13.34 -2.00
N PHE A 218 3.76 -12.11 -2.32
CA PHE A 218 4.62 -11.15 -2.99
C PHE A 218 5.51 -10.44 -1.96
N SER A 219 6.80 -10.82 -1.89
CA SER A 219 7.72 -10.39 -0.83
C SER A 219 8.74 -9.34 -1.28
N ILE A 220 8.63 -8.81 -2.50
CA ILE A 220 9.55 -7.80 -3.04
C ILE A 220 9.07 -6.43 -2.58
N THR A 221 9.81 -5.79 -1.66
CA THR A 221 9.45 -4.47 -1.10
C THR A 221 10.04 -3.29 -1.86
N ASN A 222 11.12 -3.51 -2.61
CA ASN A 222 11.77 -2.48 -3.42
C ASN A 222 11.77 -2.91 -4.90
N ILE A 223 10.73 -2.52 -5.62
CA ILE A 223 10.49 -2.85 -7.03
C ILE A 223 9.86 -1.63 -7.70
N SER A 224 10.18 -1.38 -8.99
CA SER A 224 9.50 -0.29 -9.72
C SER A 224 8.02 -0.59 -9.92
N PRO A 225 7.16 0.43 -9.98
CA PRO A 225 5.72 0.27 -10.16
C PRO A 225 5.34 -0.56 -11.39
N GLU A 226 6.08 -0.37 -12.52
CA GLU A 226 5.86 -1.09 -13.77
C GLU A 226 6.15 -2.58 -13.60
N ASN A 227 7.31 -2.93 -13.04
CA ASN A 227 7.70 -4.32 -12.79
C ASN A 227 6.77 -4.99 -11.77
N LYS A 228 6.27 -4.23 -10.77
CA LYS A 228 5.29 -4.72 -9.81
C LYS A 228 3.98 -5.06 -10.52
N LYS A 229 3.47 -4.15 -11.36
CA LYS A 229 2.26 -4.34 -12.17
C LYS A 229 2.36 -5.57 -13.06
N GLU A 230 3.47 -5.71 -13.80
CA GLU A 230 3.72 -6.86 -14.67
C GLU A 230 3.73 -8.20 -13.91
N LEU A 231 4.49 -8.27 -12.80
CA LEU A 231 4.54 -9.47 -11.96
C LEU A 231 3.19 -9.81 -11.35
N LEU A 232 2.43 -8.82 -10.87
CA LEU A 232 1.09 -9.03 -10.34
C LEU A 232 0.14 -9.52 -11.42
N HIS A 233 0.25 -9.00 -12.66
CA HIS A 233 -0.54 -9.48 -13.80
C HIS A 233 -0.26 -10.97 -14.09
N ILE A 234 1.02 -11.38 -14.13
CA ILE A 234 1.40 -12.79 -14.31
C ILE A 234 0.82 -13.65 -13.15
N CYS A 235 0.87 -13.15 -11.91
CA CYS A 235 0.29 -13.87 -10.78
C CYS A 235 -1.24 -13.98 -10.86
N GLN A 236 -1.95 -12.98 -11.40
CA GLN A 236 -3.41 -12.99 -11.61
C GLN A 236 -3.88 -14.02 -12.65
N GLU A 237 -3.01 -14.43 -13.56
CA GLU A 237 -3.32 -15.49 -14.51
C GLU A 237 -3.27 -16.88 -13.87
N THR A 238 -2.84 -16.96 -12.61
CA THR A 238 -2.94 -18.17 -11.78
C THR A 238 -4.23 -18.15 -10.96
N ASN A 239 -4.70 -19.31 -10.53
CA ASN A 239 -5.89 -19.39 -9.66
C ASN A 239 -5.53 -19.23 -8.16
N ALA A 240 -4.34 -18.70 -7.84
CA ALA A 240 -3.86 -18.57 -6.49
C ALA A 240 -4.25 -17.21 -5.89
N LYS A 241 -4.65 -17.20 -4.62
CA LYS A 241 -4.88 -15.95 -3.88
C LYS A 241 -3.56 -15.21 -3.66
N ILE A 242 -3.50 -13.93 -4.00
CA ILE A 242 -2.28 -13.13 -3.92
C ILE A 242 -2.31 -12.25 -2.67
N ARG A 243 -1.24 -12.29 -1.87
CA ARG A 243 -0.98 -11.36 -0.77
C ARG A 243 0.35 -10.65 -0.96
N ILE A 244 0.38 -9.39 -0.61
CA ILE A 244 1.55 -8.53 -0.77
C ILE A 244 2.10 -8.07 0.57
N LEU A 245 3.43 -8.07 0.69
CA LEU A 245 4.10 -7.42 1.80
C LEU A 245 4.20 -5.91 1.51
N PRO A 246 3.66 -5.04 2.36
CA PRO A 246 3.77 -3.59 2.18
C PRO A 246 5.23 -3.12 2.32
N SER A 247 5.46 -1.83 2.03
CA SER A 247 6.79 -1.23 2.09
C SER A 247 7.46 -1.39 3.47
N THR A 248 8.79 -1.22 3.50
CA THR A 248 9.61 -1.44 4.71
C THR A 248 9.17 -0.56 5.89
N GLU A 249 8.65 0.64 5.63
CA GLU A 249 8.18 1.58 6.66
C GLU A 249 6.93 1.07 7.41
N ASP A 250 6.01 0.45 6.68
CA ASP A 250 4.79 -0.14 7.25
C ASP A 250 5.07 -1.46 8.01
N THR A 251 6.10 -2.18 7.57
CA THR A 251 6.49 -3.47 8.17
C THR A 251 7.18 -3.30 9.53
N ILE A 252 7.87 -2.16 9.75
CA ILE A 252 8.58 -1.87 11.01
C ILE A 252 7.60 -1.68 12.18
N LYS A 253 6.37 -1.25 11.92
CA LYS A 253 5.34 -1.04 12.95
C LYS A 253 4.73 -2.34 13.50
N ASN A 254 4.83 -3.45 12.77
CA ASN A 254 4.25 -4.74 13.15
C ASN A 254 5.33 -5.70 13.66
N LYS A 255 5.11 -6.29 14.84
CA LYS A 255 6.02 -7.27 15.46
C LYS A 255 6.15 -8.59 14.68
N ASN A 256 5.22 -8.89 13.76
CA ASN A 256 5.20 -10.12 12.99
C ASN A 256 5.00 -9.83 11.50
N VAL A 257 5.91 -10.31 10.65
CA VAL A 257 5.89 -10.08 9.19
C VAL A 257 4.62 -10.65 8.53
N LEU A 258 4.04 -11.72 9.05
CA LEU A 258 2.85 -12.34 8.50
C LEU A 258 1.58 -11.51 8.74
N ASP A 259 1.52 -10.77 9.85
CA ASP A 259 0.40 -9.88 10.17
C ASP A 259 0.43 -8.61 9.30
N SER A 260 1.57 -8.35 8.65
CA SER A 260 1.74 -7.24 7.71
C SER A 260 1.29 -7.59 6.28
N LEU A 261 1.08 -8.87 5.96
CA LEU A 261 0.61 -9.29 4.64
C LEU A 261 -0.82 -8.82 4.41
N LYS A 262 -1.02 -8.04 3.36
CA LYS A 262 -2.33 -7.55 2.90
C LYS A 262 -2.75 -8.29 1.64
N ASP A 263 -4.05 -8.44 1.44
CA ASP A 263 -4.56 -8.84 0.13
C ASP A 263 -4.19 -7.76 -0.89
N VAL A 264 -3.91 -8.15 -2.15
CA VAL A 264 -3.57 -7.18 -3.20
C VAL A 264 -4.78 -6.30 -3.45
N GLU A 265 -4.58 -5.00 -3.39
CA GLU A 265 -5.60 -4.01 -3.71
C GLU A 265 -5.51 -3.62 -5.19
N ILE A 266 -6.60 -3.06 -5.72
CA ILE A 266 -6.65 -2.63 -7.12
C ILE A 266 -5.62 -1.52 -7.42
N GLU A 267 -5.28 -0.73 -6.42
CA GLU A 267 -4.25 0.30 -6.46
C GLU A 267 -2.88 -0.25 -6.85
N ASP A 268 -2.56 -1.46 -6.38
CA ASP A 268 -1.30 -2.15 -6.69
C ASP A 268 -1.18 -2.52 -8.17
N LEU A 269 -2.32 -2.71 -8.86
CA LEU A 269 -2.37 -3.06 -10.28
C LEU A 269 -2.27 -1.85 -11.22
N LEU A 270 -2.53 -0.65 -10.73
CA LEU A 270 -2.46 0.56 -11.56
C LEU A 270 -1.01 0.95 -11.91
N GLY A 271 -0.04 0.50 -11.12
CA GLY A 271 1.38 0.78 -11.36
C GLY A 271 1.71 2.27 -11.29
N ARG A 272 1.03 3.03 -10.42
CA ARG A 272 1.27 4.46 -10.29
C ARG A 272 2.50 4.75 -9.44
N GLU A 273 3.33 5.67 -9.91
CA GLU A 273 4.47 6.15 -9.15
C GLU A 273 4.03 7.02 -7.97
N PRO A 274 4.70 6.88 -6.81
CA PRO A 274 4.49 7.82 -5.70
C PRO A 274 4.78 9.24 -6.15
N ILE A 275 3.87 10.16 -5.84
CA ILE A 275 4.04 11.59 -6.16
C ILE A 275 5.07 12.21 -5.22
N LYS A 276 5.90 13.11 -5.78
CA LYS A 276 6.82 13.95 -5.00
C LYS A 276 6.18 15.32 -4.83
N LEU A 277 5.82 15.67 -3.61
CA LEU A 277 5.23 16.97 -3.28
C LEU A 277 6.32 17.93 -2.78
N ASP A 278 6.15 19.20 -3.09
CA ASP A 278 6.94 20.29 -2.49
C ASP A 278 6.32 20.66 -1.13
N ASN A 279 6.67 19.85 -0.13
CA ASN A 279 6.13 20.01 1.21
C ASN A 279 6.42 21.38 1.83
N ASN A 280 7.55 22.03 1.49
CA ASN A 280 7.93 23.33 2.05
C ASN A 280 6.96 24.42 1.59
N ASN A 281 6.63 24.46 0.30
CA ASN A 281 5.68 25.42 -0.24
C ASN A 281 4.26 25.16 0.27
N ILE A 282 3.84 23.91 0.40
CA ILE A 282 2.54 23.55 0.98
C ILE A 282 2.49 23.98 2.45
N GLU A 283 3.51 23.66 3.24
CA GLU A 283 3.60 24.01 4.66
C GLU A 283 3.52 25.54 4.84
N SER A 284 4.21 26.32 4.02
CA SER A 284 4.23 27.79 4.12
C SER A 284 2.83 28.44 3.98
N LEU A 285 1.91 27.79 3.27
CA LEU A 285 0.55 28.27 3.07
C LEU A 285 -0.44 27.76 4.13
N ILE A 286 -0.13 26.64 4.78
CA ILE A 286 -1.04 25.98 5.73
C ILE A 286 -0.69 26.30 7.17
N LYS A 287 0.60 26.24 7.52
CA LYS A 287 1.08 26.39 8.89
C LYS A 287 0.74 27.76 9.47
N GLY A 288 0.16 27.77 10.67
CA GLY A 288 -0.20 29.02 11.37
C GLY A 288 -1.42 29.73 10.79
N HIS A 289 -2.20 29.09 9.91
CA HIS A 289 -3.41 29.66 9.33
C HIS A 289 -4.66 28.82 9.63
N ALA A 290 -5.83 29.47 9.63
CA ALA A 290 -7.12 28.80 9.71
C ALA A 290 -7.54 28.26 8.33
N ILE A 291 -7.84 26.98 8.24
CA ILE A 291 -8.18 26.29 7.00
C ILE A 291 -9.60 25.73 7.09
N LEU A 292 -10.44 26.00 6.09
CA LEU A 292 -11.79 25.45 6.01
C LEU A 292 -11.87 24.38 4.90
N VAL A 293 -12.39 23.21 5.25
CA VAL A 293 -12.72 22.16 4.29
C VAL A 293 -14.24 21.92 4.33
N THR A 294 -14.95 22.26 3.25
CA THR A 294 -16.37 21.95 3.10
C THR A 294 -16.52 20.58 2.45
N GLY A 295 -17.53 19.80 2.87
CA GLY A 295 -17.64 18.39 2.50
C GLY A 295 -16.53 17.56 3.15
N GLY A 296 -16.07 17.98 4.34
CA GLY A 296 -14.93 17.39 5.02
C GLY A 296 -15.11 15.97 5.52
N GLY A 297 -16.36 15.47 5.62
CA GLY A 297 -16.69 14.07 5.89
C GLY A 297 -16.71 13.17 4.65
N GLY A 298 -16.66 13.75 3.43
CA GLY A 298 -16.59 13.01 2.17
C GLY A 298 -15.23 12.35 1.92
N SER A 299 -15.13 11.50 0.89
CA SER A 299 -13.89 10.76 0.58
C SER A 299 -12.70 11.68 0.30
N ILE A 300 -12.90 12.74 -0.51
CA ILE A 300 -11.84 13.74 -0.81
C ILE A 300 -11.65 14.68 0.36
N GLY A 301 -12.75 15.19 0.95
CA GLY A 301 -12.68 16.13 2.05
C GLY A 301 -12.00 15.58 3.29
N SER A 302 -12.27 14.33 3.66
CA SER A 302 -11.62 13.69 4.81
C SER A 302 -10.12 13.49 4.59
N GLU A 303 -9.72 13.14 3.37
CA GLU A 303 -8.29 13.01 3.04
C GLU A 303 -7.60 14.38 2.97
N LEU A 304 -8.27 15.43 2.47
CA LEU A 304 -7.79 16.81 2.59
C LEU A 304 -7.54 17.16 4.07
N CYS A 305 -8.48 16.87 4.96
CA CYS A 305 -8.32 17.09 6.39
C CYS A 305 -7.12 16.32 6.97
N ARG A 306 -6.90 15.04 6.57
CA ARG A 306 -5.75 14.24 7.03
C ARG A 306 -4.42 14.84 6.60
N GLN A 307 -4.29 15.21 5.33
CA GLN A 307 -3.04 15.76 4.80
C GLN A 307 -2.79 17.18 5.32
N ILE A 308 -3.81 18.06 5.36
CA ILE A 308 -3.69 19.40 5.93
C ILE A 308 -3.27 19.34 7.41
N ALA A 309 -3.84 18.43 8.20
CA ALA A 309 -3.48 18.25 9.60
C ALA A 309 -1.99 17.92 9.81
N SER A 310 -1.35 17.24 8.86
CA SER A 310 0.08 16.92 8.93
C SER A 310 0.99 18.15 8.77
N PHE A 311 0.51 19.25 8.19
CA PHE A 311 1.21 20.52 8.04
C PHE A 311 0.94 21.51 9.19
N ASN A 312 0.29 21.07 10.26
CA ASN A 312 0.08 21.83 11.49
C ASN A 312 -0.55 23.22 11.29
N PRO A 313 -1.78 23.32 10.74
CA PRO A 313 -2.52 24.58 10.66
C PRO A 313 -2.80 25.14 12.08
N GLU A 314 -3.05 26.46 12.20
CA GLU A 314 -3.52 27.06 13.45
C GLU A 314 -4.89 26.49 13.86
N LEU A 315 -5.80 26.36 12.87
CA LEU A 315 -7.14 25.82 13.06
C LEU A 315 -7.59 25.07 11.81
N LEU A 316 -8.02 23.83 11.96
CA LEU A 316 -8.68 23.05 10.92
C LEU A 316 -10.19 23.04 11.16
N ILE A 317 -10.96 23.65 10.23
CA ILE A 317 -12.42 23.71 10.29
C ILE A 317 -12.97 22.68 9.29
N ILE A 318 -13.70 21.70 9.78
CA ILE A 318 -14.31 20.64 9.00
C ILE A 318 -15.81 20.90 8.95
N PHE A 319 -16.32 21.27 7.76
CA PHE A 319 -17.73 21.60 7.56
C PHE A 319 -18.40 20.53 6.70
N ASP A 320 -19.43 19.89 7.22
CA ASP A 320 -20.18 18.85 6.49
C ASP A 320 -21.65 18.83 6.93
N ILE A 321 -22.52 18.38 6.03
CA ILE A 321 -23.93 18.18 6.32
C ILE A 321 -24.16 16.82 7.03
N TYR A 322 -23.29 15.84 6.81
CA TYR A 322 -23.45 14.49 7.33
C TYR A 322 -22.67 14.30 8.63
N GLU A 323 -23.42 14.29 9.75
CA GLU A 323 -22.91 14.22 11.11
C GLU A 323 -21.94 13.05 11.35
N ASN A 324 -22.32 11.82 10.95
CA ASN A 324 -21.54 10.63 11.28
C ASN A 324 -20.15 10.65 10.65
N ASN A 325 -20.04 11.05 9.38
CA ASN A 325 -18.75 11.14 8.71
C ASN A 325 -17.88 12.24 9.30
N LEU A 326 -18.50 13.40 9.64
CA LEU A 326 -17.83 14.50 10.32
C LEU A 326 -17.25 14.05 11.68
N TYR A 327 -18.05 13.38 12.46
CA TYR A 327 -17.64 12.85 13.77
C TYR A 327 -16.47 11.87 13.65
N ASN A 328 -16.54 10.94 12.71
CA ASN A 328 -15.49 9.94 12.50
C ASN A 328 -14.14 10.58 12.15
N ILE A 329 -14.12 11.53 11.20
CA ILE A 329 -12.86 12.20 10.83
C ILE A 329 -12.33 13.09 11.96
N GLU A 330 -13.19 13.75 12.71
CA GLU A 330 -12.78 14.55 13.88
C GLU A 330 -12.14 13.68 14.96
N LEU A 331 -12.72 12.53 15.30
CA LEU A 331 -12.14 11.56 16.25
C LEU A 331 -10.79 11.05 15.78
N GLU A 332 -10.68 10.63 14.52
CA GLU A 332 -9.45 10.14 13.94
C GLU A 332 -8.32 11.17 14.05
N LEU A 333 -8.60 12.41 13.65
CA LEU A 333 -7.60 13.47 13.66
C LEU A 333 -7.22 13.91 15.08
N ARG A 334 -8.15 13.98 16.04
CA ARG A 334 -7.85 14.27 17.44
C ARG A 334 -6.97 13.20 18.07
N ALA A 335 -7.20 11.93 17.75
CA ALA A 335 -6.36 10.83 18.23
C ALA A 335 -4.94 10.89 17.66
N LYS A 336 -4.80 11.26 16.37
CA LYS A 336 -3.50 11.30 15.68
C LYS A 336 -2.72 12.59 15.96
N TYR A 337 -3.43 13.72 16.14
CA TYR A 337 -2.86 15.06 16.36
C TYR A 337 -3.48 15.73 17.60
N PRO A 338 -3.13 15.30 18.83
CA PRO A 338 -3.78 15.77 20.06
C PRO A 338 -3.68 17.28 20.31
N ASN A 339 -2.63 17.92 19.79
CA ASN A 339 -2.35 19.35 19.97
C ASN A 339 -2.94 20.24 18.87
N LEU A 340 -3.53 19.66 17.82
CA LEU A 340 -4.10 20.42 16.71
C LEU A 340 -5.48 20.95 17.08
N SER A 341 -5.71 22.25 16.84
CA SER A 341 -7.04 22.83 17.00
C SER A 341 -7.95 22.40 15.82
N ILE A 342 -9.01 21.65 16.16
CA ILE A 342 -9.97 21.11 15.17
C ILE A 342 -11.37 21.53 15.56
N LYS A 343 -12.17 21.98 14.58
CA LYS A 343 -13.59 22.34 14.72
C LYS A 343 -14.44 21.62 13.68
N GLY A 344 -15.17 20.59 14.12
CA GLY A 344 -16.25 19.99 13.34
C GLY A 344 -17.52 20.88 13.40
N ILE A 345 -18.08 21.20 12.25
CA ILE A 345 -19.28 22.05 12.13
C ILE A 345 -20.29 21.35 11.20
N ILE A 346 -21.44 20.99 11.75
CA ILE A 346 -22.55 20.48 10.94
C ILE A 346 -23.26 21.66 10.27
N GLY A 347 -23.40 21.58 8.95
CA GLY A 347 -24.10 22.59 8.18
C GLY A 347 -24.14 22.28 6.68
N SER A 348 -25.09 22.91 5.99
CA SER A 348 -25.25 22.81 4.55
C SER A 348 -24.64 24.03 3.86
N VAL A 349 -23.94 23.83 2.73
CA VAL A 349 -23.48 24.92 1.87
C VAL A 349 -24.62 25.74 1.23
N ARG A 350 -25.85 25.22 1.30
CA ARG A 350 -27.07 25.94 0.90
C ARG A 350 -27.48 27.01 1.93
N ASP A 351 -27.07 26.85 3.19
CA ASP A 351 -27.40 27.78 4.28
C ASP A 351 -26.38 28.92 4.33
N LYS A 352 -26.72 30.03 3.63
CA LYS A 352 -25.86 31.21 3.56
C LYS A 352 -25.61 31.82 4.93
N LYS A 353 -26.64 31.87 5.80
CA LYS A 353 -26.50 32.46 7.15
C LYS A 353 -25.51 31.66 8.00
N LYS A 354 -25.61 30.32 8.00
CA LYS A 354 -24.65 29.45 8.69
C LYS A 354 -23.23 29.61 8.18
N LEU A 355 -23.04 29.75 6.87
CA LEU A 355 -21.73 30.01 6.27
C LEU A 355 -21.19 31.40 6.72
N GLU A 356 -22.01 32.45 6.71
CA GLU A 356 -21.61 33.77 7.19
C GLU A 356 -21.19 33.76 8.65
N ASP A 357 -21.88 33.01 9.52
CA ASP A 357 -21.51 32.82 10.93
C ASP A 357 -20.14 32.14 11.06
N VAL A 358 -19.88 31.08 10.27
CA VAL A 358 -18.61 30.38 10.26
C VAL A 358 -17.45 31.25 9.76
N PHE A 359 -17.65 31.93 8.61
CA PHE A 359 -16.61 32.78 8.03
C PHE A 359 -16.33 34.02 8.87
N SER A 360 -17.35 34.65 9.45
CA SER A 360 -17.17 35.81 10.33
C SER A 360 -16.39 35.48 11.60
N LYS A 361 -16.66 34.28 12.18
CA LYS A 361 -16.05 33.84 13.42
C LYS A 361 -14.61 33.36 13.24
N TYR A 362 -14.34 32.58 12.20
CA TYR A 362 -13.07 31.85 12.06
C TYR A 362 -12.13 32.44 11.00
N ARG A 363 -12.62 33.33 10.12
CA ARG A 363 -11.82 34.01 9.08
C ARG A 363 -10.85 33.07 8.35
N PRO A 364 -11.33 31.99 7.68
CA PRO A 364 -10.45 31.03 7.06
C PRO A 364 -9.54 31.67 6.00
N TYR A 365 -8.24 31.43 6.13
CA TYR A 365 -7.22 31.89 5.18
C TYR A 365 -7.28 31.13 3.87
N LEU A 366 -7.47 29.79 3.93
CA LEU A 366 -7.69 28.93 2.77
C LEU A 366 -9.03 28.21 2.90
N VAL A 367 -9.70 28.03 1.76
CA VAL A 367 -10.94 27.26 1.66
C VAL A 367 -10.79 26.18 0.60
N PHE A 368 -10.97 24.92 1.01
CA PHE A 368 -11.09 23.79 0.10
C PHE A 368 -12.57 23.41 0.00
N HIS A 369 -13.16 23.64 -1.17
CA HIS A 369 -14.58 23.37 -1.40
C HIS A 369 -14.79 22.02 -2.09
N ALA A 370 -15.00 20.97 -1.27
CA ALA A 370 -15.27 19.60 -1.73
C ALA A 370 -16.73 19.15 -1.54
N ALA A 371 -17.60 20.02 -1.01
CA ALA A 371 -19.02 19.75 -0.83
C ALA A 371 -19.75 19.75 -2.19
N ALA A 372 -20.20 18.58 -2.66
CA ALA A 372 -20.98 18.46 -3.89
C ALA A 372 -21.78 17.14 -3.91
N HIS A 373 -22.91 17.13 -4.62
CA HIS A 373 -23.56 15.93 -5.08
C HIS A 373 -22.86 15.41 -6.34
N LYS A 374 -22.36 14.16 -6.30
CA LYS A 374 -21.46 13.61 -7.35
C LYS A 374 -22.06 12.45 -8.16
N HIS A 375 -23.13 11.80 -7.67
CA HIS A 375 -23.69 10.61 -8.31
C HIS A 375 -24.54 10.98 -9.51
N VAL A 376 -24.03 10.72 -10.72
CA VAL A 376 -24.71 11.04 -11.98
C VAL A 376 -26.14 10.49 -12.03
N PRO A 377 -26.40 9.18 -11.78
CA PRO A 377 -27.78 8.68 -11.87
C PRO A 377 -28.75 9.34 -10.90
N LEU A 378 -28.30 9.70 -9.69
CA LEU A 378 -29.18 10.38 -8.73
C LEU A 378 -29.44 11.83 -9.13
N MET A 379 -28.48 12.49 -9.77
CA MET A 379 -28.66 13.88 -10.23
C MET A 379 -29.50 13.94 -11.52
N GLU A 380 -29.57 12.87 -12.30
CA GLU A 380 -30.54 12.77 -13.40
C GLU A 380 -31.97 12.57 -12.89
N VAL A 381 -32.16 11.89 -11.75
CA VAL A 381 -33.48 11.73 -11.09
C VAL A 381 -33.88 13.00 -10.29
N SER A 382 -32.90 13.67 -9.70
CA SER A 382 -33.13 14.85 -8.84
C SER A 382 -32.28 16.06 -9.29
N PRO A 383 -32.51 16.57 -10.50
CA PRO A 383 -31.62 17.54 -11.14
C PRO A 383 -31.60 18.90 -10.43
N LEU A 384 -32.71 19.35 -9.83
CA LEU A 384 -32.76 20.60 -9.07
C LEU A 384 -31.84 20.56 -7.85
N GLU A 385 -31.64 19.38 -7.25
CA GLU A 385 -30.73 19.23 -6.12
C GLU A 385 -29.27 19.45 -6.51
N ALA A 386 -28.87 19.08 -7.74
CA ALA A 386 -27.55 19.42 -8.27
C ALA A 386 -27.37 20.93 -8.40
N ILE A 387 -28.38 21.65 -8.90
CA ILE A 387 -28.33 23.11 -9.03
C ILE A 387 -28.25 23.78 -7.65
N LYS A 388 -29.16 23.42 -6.73
CA LYS A 388 -29.23 23.99 -5.38
C LYS A 388 -27.93 23.75 -4.59
N ASN A 389 -27.41 22.53 -4.61
CA ASN A 389 -26.26 22.16 -3.79
C ASN A 389 -24.94 22.53 -4.45
N ASN A 390 -24.75 22.16 -5.73
CA ASN A 390 -23.46 22.37 -6.37
C ASN A 390 -23.31 23.82 -6.81
N VAL A 391 -24.25 24.37 -7.59
CA VAL A 391 -24.11 25.72 -8.14
C VAL A 391 -24.34 26.78 -7.08
N LEU A 392 -25.54 26.80 -6.46
CA LEU A 392 -25.87 27.85 -5.48
C LEU A 392 -25.09 27.67 -4.18
N GLY A 393 -24.79 26.43 -3.78
CA GLY A 393 -23.89 26.17 -2.66
C GLY A 393 -22.47 26.69 -2.88
N THR A 394 -21.88 26.45 -4.07
CA THR A 394 -20.57 27.02 -4.43
C THR A 394 -20.61 28.55 -4.43
N GLN A 395 -21.65 29.16 -5.00
CA GLN A 395 -21.84 30.60 -4.96
C GLN A 395 -21.87 31.16 -3.52
N ASN A 396 -22.62 30.54 -2.62
CA ASN A 396 -22.70 30.95 -1.21
C ASN A 396 -21.34 30.90 -0.51
N VAL A 397 -20.57 29.80 -0.69
CA VAL A 397 -19.24 29.64 -0.08
C VAL A 397 -18.26 30.64 -0.68
N ALA A 398 -18.31 30.88 -2.01
CA ALA A 398 -17.45 31.84 -2.70
C ALA A 398 -17.79 33.29 -2.28
N ASP A 399 -19.07 33.62 -2.13
CA ASP A 399 -19.50 34.97 -1.62
C ASP A 399 -18.98 35.23 -0.20
N CYS A 400 -19.02 34.20 0.67
CA CYS A 400 -18.46 34.31 2.02
C CYS A 400 -16.93 34.45 1.99
N ALA A 401 -16.24 33.69 1.13
CA ALA A 401 -14.79 33.77 0.98
C ALA A 401 -14.36 35.20 0.58
N ASP A 402 -15.04 35.80 -0.40
CA ASP A 402 -14.82 37.18 -0.83
C ASP A 402 -15.12 38.19 0.30
N LYS A 403 -16.32 38.11 0.88
CA LYS A 403 -16.80 39.05 1.93
C LYS A 403 -15.88 39.05 3.16
N PHE A 404 -15.31 37.93 3.54
CA PHE A 404 -14.51 37.78 4.75
C PHE A 404 -13.00 37.70 4.51
N GLY A 405 -12.54 37.94 3.28
CA GLY A 405 -11.14 38.15 2.93
C GLY A 405 -10.30 36.89 2.96
N THR A 406 -10.86 35.77 2.53
CA THR A 406 -10.10 34.52 2.29
C THR A 406 -8.99 34.77 1.27
N LYS A 407 -7.77 34.29 1.51
CA LYS A 407 -6.65 34.45 0.58
C LYS A 407 -6.85 33.63 -0.68
N ARG A 408 -7.21 32.38 -0.53
CA ARG A 408 -7.35 31.42 -1.66
C ARG A 408 -8.52 30.48 -1.48
N PHE A 409 -9.27 30.27 -2.56
CA PHE A 409 -10.40 29.37 -2.64
C PHE A 409 -10.13 28.27 -3.69
N ILE A 410 -10.13 27.01 -3.28
CA ILE A 410 -9.85 25.86 -4.12
C ILE A 410 -11.13 25.04 -4.32
N LEU A 411 -11.68 25.06 -5.54
CA LEU A 411 -12.82 24.23 -5.92
C LEU A 411 -12.34 22.83 -6.34
N ILE A 412 -12.85 21.80 -5.70
CA ILE A 412 -12.68 20.42 -6.18
C ILE A 412 -13.65 20.20 -7.35
N SER A 413 -13.11 20.01 -8.56
CA SER A 413 -13.87 19.79 -9.79
C SER A 413 -13.66 18.34 -10.31
N THR A 414 -14.12 18.07 -11.53
CA THR A 414 -14.15 16.72 -12.11
C THR A 414 -13.98 16.76 -13.63
N ASP A 415 -13.48 15.68 -14.21
CA ASP A 415 -13.47 15.41 -15.65
C ASP A 415 -14.87 15.53 -16.29
N LYS A 416 -15.93 15.25 -15.55
CA LYS A 416 -17.32 15.34 -16.02
C LYS A 416 -17.83 16.75 -16.25
N ALA A 417 -17.10 17.79 -15.78
CA ALA A 417 -17.34 19.19 -16.11
C ALA A 417 -16.88 19.55 -17.55
N VAL A 418 -16.08 18.71 -18.17
CA VAL A 418 -15.60 18.86 -19.54
C VAL A 418 -16.67 18.34 -20.51
N ASN A 419 -17.15 19.21 -21.42
CA ASN A 419 -18.21 18.85 -22.35
C ASN A 419 -19.32 18.00 -21.67
N PRO A 420 -20.03 18.56 -20.66
CA PRO A 420 -20.87 17.78 -19.78
C PRO A 420 -22.02 17.13 -20.54
N THR A 421 -22.31 15.86 -20.22
CA THR A 421 -23.41 15.08 -20.82
C THR A 421 -24.50 14.74 -19.81
N ASN A 422 -24.36 15.24 -18.59
CA ASN A 422 -25.28 15.00 -17.50
C ASN A 422 -25.39 16.24 -16.60
N ILE A 423 -26.47 16.29 -15.83
CA ILE A 423 -26.79 17.43 -14.95
C ILE A 423 -25.70 17.66 -13.89
N MET A 424 -25.14 16.56 -13.33
CA MET A 424 -24.06 16.66 -12.34
C MET A 424 -22.82 17.34 -12.96
N GLY A 425 -22.37 16.90 -14.14
CA GLY A 425 -21.25 17.50 -14.85
C GLY A 425 -21.53 18.97 -15.23
N ALA A 426 -22.73 19.27 -15.76
CA ALA A 426 -23.14 20.62 -16.06
C ALA A 426 -23.14 21.52 -14.81
N SER A 427 -23.64 21.03 -13.67
CA SER A 427 -23.59 21.78 -12.41
C SER A 427 -22.15 22.08 -11.97
N LYS A 428 -21.21 21.15 -12.12
CA LYS A 428 -19.78 21.36 -11.79
C LYS A 428 -19.11 22.32 -12.77
N ARG A 429 -19.47 22.26 -14.07
CA ARG A 429 -19.00 23.26 -15.05
C ARG A 429 -19.48 24.66 -14.66
N MET A 430 -20.74 24.80 -14.25
CA MET A 430 -21.26 26.08 -13.77
C MET A 430 -20.52 26.57 -12.52
N CYS A 431 -20.12 25.68 -11.59
CA CYS A 431 -19.29 26.04 -10.44
C CYS A 431 -17.92 26.60 -10.86
N GLU A 432 -17.27 26.02 -11.87
CA GLU A 432 -16.01 26.55 -12.42
C GLU A 432 -16.21 27.96 -12.99
N MET A 433 -17.26 28.16 -13.76
CA MET A 433 -17.60 29.49 -14.29
C MET A 433 -17.87 30.50 -13.17
N VAL A 434 -18.57 30.13 -12.11
CA VAL A 434 -18.86 30.99 -10.95
C VAL A 434 -17.57 31.47 -10.29
N ILE A 435 -16.62 30.55 -9.98
CA ILE A 435 -15.37 30.93 -9.32
C ILE A 435 -14.45 31.75 -10.23
N GLN A 436 -14.42 31.47 -11.55
CA GLN A 436 -13.68 32.28 -12.53
C GLN A 436 -14.23 33.69 -12.64
N ALA A 437 -15.56 33.83 -12.66
CA ALA A 437 -16.22 35.17 -12.64
C ALA A 437 -15.91 35.91 -11.35
N LYS A 438 -15.95 35.25 -10.20
CA LYS A 438 -15.57 35.85 -8.90
C LYS A 438 -14.12 36.30 -8.87
N ASN A 439 -13.20 35.56 -9.43
CA ASN A 439 -11.78 35.90 -9.48
C ASN A 439 -11.54 37.23 -10.20
N LYS A 440 -12.36 37.58 -11.20
CA LYS A 440 -12.22 38.87 -11.94
C LYS A 440 -12.51 40.10 -11.10
N THR A 441 -13.26 39.98 -10.00
CA THR A 441 -13.74 41.12 -9.18
C THR A 441 -13.30 41.08 -7.72
N SER A 442 -12.76 39.92 -7.24
CA SER A 442 -12.38 39.70 -5.86
C SER A 442 -10.87 39.80 -5.65
N LYS A 443 -10.46 40.05 -4.40
CA LYS A 443 -9.06 39.92 -3.96
C LYS A 443 -8.70 38.46 -3.58
N THR A 444 -9.70 37.61 -3.40
CA THR A 444 -9.50 36.17 -3.17
C THR A 444 -9.07 35.49 -4.47
N GLU A 445 -8.04 34.67 -4.41
CA GLU A 445 -7.58 33.88 -5.55
C GLU A 445 -8.46 32.62 -5.67
N TYR A 446 -9.30 32.54 -6.69
CA TYR A 446 -10.19 31.42 -6.94
C TYR A 446 -9.59 30.51 -8.00
N VAL A 447 -9.50 29.22 -7.69
CA VAL A 447 -8.99 28.20 -8.62
C VAL A 447 -9.83 26.92 -8.54
N ALA A 448 -9.87 26.17 -9.65
CA ALA A 448 -10.46 24.85 -9.68
C ALA A 448 -9.39 23.78 -9.91
N VAL A 449 -9.62 22.57 -9.44
CA VAL A 449 -8.77 21.40 -9.72
C VAL A 449 -9.66 20.27 -10.24
N ARG A 450 -9.43 19.87 -11.51
CA ARG A 450 -10.11 18.77 -12.19
C ARG A 450 -9.31 17.50 -12.08
N PHE A 451 -9.97 16.41 -11.76
CA PHE A 451 -9.46 15.05 -11.86
C PHE A 451 -10.59 14.06 -12.13
N GLY A 452 -10.25 12.88 -12.59
CA GLY A 452 -11.19 11.80 -12.90
C GLY A 452 -11.66 11.03 -11.68
N ASN A 453 -11.90 9.72 -11.85
CA ASN A 453 -12.37 8.91 -10.75
C ASN A 453 -11.24 8.62 -9.74
N VAL A 454 -11.62 8.53 -8.48
CA VAL A 454 -10.69 8.10 -7.41
C VAL A 454 -11.12 6.73 -6.89
N LEU A 455 -10.11 5.87 -6.67
CA LEU A 455 -10.32 4.51 -6.18
C LEU A 455 -10.86 4.49 -4.76
N GLY A 456 -11.72 3.54 -4.47
CA GLY A 456 -12.22 3.31 -3.12
C GLY A 456 -13.16 4.40 -2.57
N SER A 457 -13.54 5.41 -3.36
CA SER A 457 -14.48 6.44 -2.91
C SER A 457 -15.90 5.87 -2.70
N ASN A 458 -16.63 6.44 -1.73
CA ASN A 458 -17.98 6.00 -1.38
C ASN A 458 -18.89 5.98 -2.61
N GLY A 459 -19.58 4.83 -2.83
CA GLY A 459 -20.49 4.62 -3.95
C GLY A 459 -19.83 4.51 -5.32
N SER A 460 -18.50 4.32 -5.40
CA SER A 460 -17.78 4.09 -6.64
C SER A 460 -17.80 2.62 -7.07
N VAL A 461 -17.32 2.35 -8.28
CA VAL A 461 -17.38 1.03 -8.94
C VAL A 461 -16.61 -0.06 -8.18
N VAL A 462 -15.44 0.25 -7.58
CA VAL A 462 -14.62 -0.74 -6.88
C VAL A 462 -15.30 -1.29 -5.63
N PRO A 463 -15.83 -0.48 -4.69
CA PRO A 463 -16.63 -0.98 -3.57
C PRO A 463 -17.87 -1.76 -4.01
N LEU A 464 -18.53 -1.34 -5.10
CA LEU A 464 -19.68 -2.06 -5.65
C LEU A 464 -19.29 -3.46 -6.13
N PHE A 465 -18.23 -3.58 -6.92
CA PHE A 465 -17.74 -4.87 -7.42
C PHE A 465 -17.27 -5.79 -6.27
N LYS A 466 -16.53 -5.27 -5.29
CA LYS A 466 -16.13 -6.02 -4.09
C LYS A 466 -17.35 -6.57 -3.34
N LYS A 467 -18.43 -5.77 -3.23
CA LYS A 467 -19.69 -6.20 -2.60
C LYS A 467 -20.36 -7.31 -3.42
N GLN A 468 -20.53 -7.11 -4.73
CA GLN A 468 -21.14 -8.09 -5.63
C GLN A 468 -20.38 -9.42 -5.65
N ILE A 469 -19.05 -9.40 -5.70
CA ILE A 469 -18.21 -10.59 -5.63
C ILE A 469 -18.42 -11.33 -4.29
N LYS A 470 -18.46 -10.60 -3.17
CA LYS A 470 -18.70 -11.18 -1.84
C LYS A 470 -20.09 -11.83 -1.72
N GLU A 471 -21.08 -11.30 -2.43
CA GLU A 471 -22.47 -11.80 -2.47
C GLU A 471 -22.68 -12.94 -3.49
N GLY A 472 -21.63 -13.34 -4.24
CA GLY A 472 -21.69 -14.42 -5.23
C GLY A 472 -22.04 -13.96 -6.65
N GLY A 473 -22.02 -12.66 -6.92
CA GLY A 473 -22.31 -12.07 -8.23
C GLY A 473 -23.80 -11.84 -8.52
N PRO A 474 -24.16 -11.47 -9.77
CA PRO A 474 -23.24 -11.10 -10.84
C PRO A 474 -22.53 -9.78 -10.60
N VAL A 475 -21.34 -9.60 -11.21
CA VAL A 475 -20.70 -8.29 -11.30
C VAL A 475 -21.28 -7.53 -12.48
N THR A 476 -21.84 -6.34 -12.23
CA THR A 476 -22.56 -5.57 -13.25
C THR A 476 -21.69 -4.49 -13.88
N VAL A 477 -21.51 -4.54 -15.20
CA VAL A 477 -20.77 -3.56 -16.00
C VAL A 477 -21.71 -2.90 -17.00
N THR A 478 -21.65 -1.58 -17.14
CA THR A 478 -22.62 -0.86 -17.99
C THR A 478 -22.34 -0.98 -19.48
N HIS A 479 -21.08 -1.16 -19.90
CA HIS A 479 -20.70 -1.40 -21.30
C HIS A 479 -19.31 -2.04 -21.37
N LYS A 480 -19.06 -2.93 -22.36
CA LYS A 480 -17.76 -3.61 -22.50
C LYS A 480 -16.60 -2.65 -22.74
N ASP A 481 -16.81 -1.59 -23.52
CA ASP A 481 -15.77 -0.62 -23.91
C ASP A 481 -15.70 0.60 -23.03
N ILE A 482 -16.49 0.67 -21.95
CA ILE A 482 -16.47 1.83 -21.07
C ILE A 482 -15.11 1.97 -20.38
N THR A 483 -14.51 3.13 -20.50
CA THR A 483 -13.24 3.44 -19.85
C THR A 483 -13.40 4.56 -18.84
N ARG A 484 -12.58 4.53 -17.80
CA ARG A 484 -12.47 5.60 -16.81
C ARG A 484 -11.01 5.81 -16.43
N PHE A 485 -10.68 7.04 -16.11
CA PHE A 485 -9.39 7.35 -15.47
C PHE A 485 -9.49 7.06 -13.98
N PHE A 486 -8.40 6.54 -13.40
CA PHE A 486 -8.34 6.27 -11.97
C PHE A 486 -7.07 6.83 -11.32
N MET A 487 -7.23 7.34 -10.12
CA MET A 487 -6.17 7.82 -9.24
C MET A 487 -6.46 7.37 -7.81
N THR A 488 -5.47 7.27 -6.94
CA THR A 488 -5.73 7.06 -5.52
C THR A 488 -6.21 8.35 -4.86
N ILE A 489 -7.00 8.23 -3.79
CA ILE A 489 -7.47 9.42 -3.05
C ILE A 489 -6.30 10.21 -2.45
N PRO A 490 -5.29 9.59 -1.80
CA PRO A 490 -4.13 10.33 -1.30
C PRO A 490 -3.33 11.04 -2.40
N GLU A 491 -3.18 10.41 -3.57
CA GLU A 491 -2.52 11.02 -4.73
C GLU A 491 -3.28 12.26 -5.22
N ALA A 492 -4.58 12.14 -5.45
CA ALA A 492 -5.41 13.26 -5.90
C ALA A 492 -5.34 14.45 -4.94
N VAL A 493 -5.46 14.19 -3.63
CA VAL A 493 -5.40 15.23 -2.61
C VAL A 493 -4.02 15.85 -2.51
N GLY A 494 -2.95 15.06 -2.57
CA GLY A 494 -1.59 15.59 -2.60
C GLY A 494 -1.36 16.55 -3.78
N LEU A 495 -1.82 16.16 -4.98
CA LEU A 495 -1.75 17.02 -6.17
C LEU A 495 -2.65 18.26 -6.06
N VAL A 496 -3.81 18.21 -5.39
CA VAL A 496 -4.63 19.38 -5.09
C VAL A 496 -3.87 20.35 -4.18
N LEU A 497 -3.23 19.86 -3.13
CA LEU A 497 -2.40 20.70 -2.24
C LEU A 497 -1.20 21.29 -2.99
N GLN A 498 -0.60 20.54 -3.90
CA GLN A 498 0.48 21.04 -4.75
C GLN A 498 -0.02 22.10 -5.75
N ALA A 499 -1.15 21.85 -6.43
CA ALA A 499 -1.77 22.82 -7.36
C ALA A 499 -2.09 24.15 -6.67
N MET A 500 -2.56 24.07 -5.41
CA MET A 500 -2.79 25.27 -4.59
C MET A 500 -1.54 26.15 -4.51
N THR A 501 -0.32 25.58 -4.49
CA THR A 501 0.91 26.40 -4.40
C THR A 501 1.22 27.16 -5.68
N TYR A 502 0.69 26.74 -6.82
CA TYR A 502 0.89 27.39 -8.12
C TYR A 502 -0.18 28.41 -8.48
N ALA A 503 -1.27 28.46 -7.71
CA ALA A 503 -2.41 29.31 -7.97
C ALA A 503 -2.05 30.80 -7.93
N LYS A 504 -2.52 31.55 -8.93
CA LYS A 504 -2.44 33.00 -9.06
C LYS A 504 -3.84 33.65 -9.11
N GLY A 505 -4.86 32.82 -9.37
CA GLY A 505 -6.27 33.16 -9.47
C GLY A 505 -6.82 33.06 -10.90
N GLY A 506 -7.94 32.35 -11.03
CA GLY A 506 -8.65 32.09 -12.28
C GLY A 506 -8.32 30.78 -12.97
N GLU A 507 -7.25 30.10 -12.56
CA GLU A 507 -6.80 28.86 -13.21
C GLU A 507 -7.76 27.69 -12.96
N VAL A 508 -7.81 26.81 -13.96
CA VAL A 508 -8.36 25.46 -13.83
C VAL A 508 -7.21 24.46 -13.96
N PHE A 509 -6.76 23.93 -12.85
CA PHE A 509 -5.74 22.90 -12.84
C PHE A 509 -6.33 21.55 -13.27
N VAL A 510 -5.60 20.81 -14.08
CA VAL A 510 -5.97 19.45 -14.55
C VAL A 510 -4.89 18.48 -14.10
N LEU A 511 -5.29 17.46 -13.37
CA LEU A 511 -4.36 16.44 -12.90
C LEU A 511 -4.14 15.37 -13.96
N ASP A 512 -2.88 14.91 -14.11
CA ASP A 512 -2.53 13.77 -14.96
C ASP A 512 -3.14 12.49 -14.40
N MET A 513 -4.12 11.98 -15.11
CA MET A 513 -4.84 10.77 -14.73
C MET A 513 -4.17 9.49 -15.23
N GLY A 514 -3.08 9.59 -16.03
CA GLY A 514 -2.45 8.45 -16.70
C GLY A 514 -3.38 7.80 -17.72
N GLU A 515 -3.17 6.50 -17.98
CA GLU A 515 -3.94 5.76 -18.97
C GLU A 515 -5.37 5.43 -18.51
N PRO A 516 -6.34 5.47 -19.43
CA PRO A 516 -7.71 5.07 -19.12
C PRO A 516 -7.81 3.55 -18.91
N VAL A 517 -8.61 3.12 -17.94
CA VAL A 517 -8.82 1.72 -17.59
C VAL A 517 -10.20 1.27 -18.04
N LYS A 518 -10.29 0.15 -18.76
CA LYS A 518 -11.57 -0.50 -19.09
C LYS A 518 -12.22 -1.05 -17.83
N ILE A 519 -13.48 -0.70 -17.61
CA ILE A 519 -14.23 -1.14 -16.41
C ILE A 519 -14.47 -2.65 -16.43
N TYR A 520 -14.60 -3.25 -17.62
CA TYR A 520 -14.69 -4.70 -17.77
C TYR A 520 -13.40 -5.40 -17.28
N ASP A 521 -12.23 -4.92 -17.68
CA ASP A 521 -10.95 -5.49 -17.26
C ASP A 521 -10.71 -5.31 -15.75
N LEU A 522 -11.21 -4.20 -15.19
CA LEU A 522 -11.21 -3.95 -13.75
C LEU A 522 -12.07 -4.99 -13.01
N ALA A 523 -13.26 -5.32 -13.54
CA ALA A 523 -14.14 -6.36 -12.97
C ALA A 523 -13.46 -7.73 -12.99
N VAL A 524 -12.89 -8.12 -14.14
CA VAL A 524 -12.10 -9.36 -14.30
C VAL A 524 -10.97 -9.43 -13.29
N SER A 525 -10.22 -8.33 -13.15
CA SER A 525 -9.08 -8.25 -12.22
C SER A 525 -9.51 -8.42 -10.76
N LEU A 526 -10.62 -7.79 -10.34
CA LEU A 526 -11.14 -7.90 -8.97
C LEU A 526 -11.66 -9.31 -8.64
N ILE A 527 -12.31 -9.98 -9.60
CA ILE A 527 -12.76 -11.37 -9.44
C ILE A 527 -11.54 -12.28 -9.25
N LYS A 528 -10.51 -12.15 -10.12
CA LYS A 528 -9.26 -12.93 -10.01
C LYS A 528 -8.50 -12.66 -8.71
N LEU A 529 -8.41 -11.41 -8.28
CA LEU A 529 -7.79 -11.04 -6.98
C LEU A 529 -8.50 -11.69 -5.78
N SER A 530 -9.80 -11.95 -5.92
CA SER A 530 -10.59 -12.66 -4.90
C SER A 530 -10.36 -14.18 -4.91
N GLY A 531 -9.52 -14.70 -5.83
CA GLY A 531 -9.27 -16.14 -6.02
C GLY A 531 -10.38 -16.87 -6.76
N LEU A 532 -11.24 -16.15 -7.50
CA LEU A 532 -12.38 -16.65 -8.24
C LEU A 532 -12.17 -16.49 -9.75
N GLN A 533 -12.88 -17.28 -10.55
CA GLN A 533 -12.78 -17.25 -12.01
C GLN A 533 -13.94 -16.47 -12.62
N PRO A 534 -13.66 -15.44 -13.48
CA PRO A 534 -14.69 -14.73 -14.22
C PRO A 534 -15.52 -15.68 -15.08
N ASP A 535 -16.82 -15.45 -15.15
CA ASP A 535 -17.82 -16.19 -15.92
C ASP A 535 -17.98 -17.70 -15.54
N ILE A 536 -17.16 -18.20 -14.58
CA ILE A 536 -17.28 -19.56 -14.02
C ILE A 536 -17.83 -19.46 -12.59
N ASP A 537 -17.10 -18.80 -11.70
CA ASP A 537 -17.52 -18.62 -10.30
C ASP A 537 -18.38 -17.36 -10.13
N ILE A 538 -18.05 -16.29 -10.84
CA ILE A 538 -18.74 -15.00 -10.79
C ILE A 538 -19.03 -14.53 -12.22
N PRO A 539 -20.29 -14.49 -12.66
CA PRO A 539 -20.66 -13.96 -13.97
C PRO A 539 -20.51 -12.44 -14.03
N ILE A 540 -20.14 -11.94 -15.23
CA ILE A 540 -20.10 -10.51 -15.52
C ILE A 540 -21.27 -10.16 -16.45
N GLU A 541 -22.20 -9.33 -15.96
CA GLU A 541 -23.40 -8.95 -16.67
C GLU A 541 -23.30 -7.53 -17.24
N ILE A 542 -23.66 -7.36 -18.52
CA ILE A 542 -23.72 -6.06 -19.19
C ILE A 542 -25.12 -5.48 -19.06
N THR A 543 -25.25 -4.39 -18.28
CA THR A 543 -26.57 -3.81 -17.93
C THR A 543 -27.02 -2.67 -18.85
N GLY A 544 -26.18 -2.20 -19.77
CA GLY A 544 -26.43 -1.01 -20.57
C GLY A 544 -25.96 0.28 -19.87
N LEU A 545 -25.70 1.33 -20.67
CA LEU A 545 -25.28 2.64 -20.15
C LEU A 545 -26.43 3.28 -19.34
N ARG A 546 -26.09 3.89 -18.22
CA ARG A 546 -27.04 4.61 -17.36
C ARG A 546 -27.35 5.99 -17.95
N PRO A 547 -28.51 6.59 -17.61
CA PRO A 547 -28.81 7.98 -18.00
C PRO A 547 -27.67 8.93 -17.67
N GLY A 548 -27.27 9.77 -18.63
CA GLY A 548 -26.19 10.73 -18.47
C GLY A 548 -24.76 10.15 -18.51
N GLU A 549 -24.57 8.83 -18.65
CA GLU A 549 -23.26 8.19 -18.62
C GLU A 549 -22.55 8.27 -19.97
N LYS A 550 -21.30 8.81 -19.98
CA LYS A 550 -20.41 8.81 -21.15
C LYS A 550 -19.74 7.45 -21.32
N LEU A 551 -19.54 7.05 -22.58
CA LEU A 551 -18.70 5.89 -22.88
C LEU A 551 -17.22 6.14 -22.54
N TYR A 552 -16.70 7.32 -22.90
CA TYR A 552 -15.35 7.80 -22.62
C TYR A 552 -15.39 9.16 -21.94
N GLU A 553 -14.55 9.36 -20.92
CA GLU A 553 -14.40 10.65 -20.25
C GLU A 553 -13.27 11.47 -20.89
N GLU A 554 -13.39 12.78 -20.83
CA GLU A 554 -12.45 13.75 -21.38
C GLU A 554 -11.89 14.59 -20.22
N LEU A 555 -10.58 14.88 -20.24
CA LEU A 555 -9.94 15.72 -19.23
C LEU A 555 -9.92 17.20 -19.61
N LEU A 556 -9.99 17.51 -20.91
CA LEU A 556 -9.91 18.85 -21.49
C LEU A 556 -10.97 19.07 -22.55
N MET A 557 -11.38 20.33 -22.74
CA MET A 557 -12.12 20.74 -23.92
C MET A 557 -11.16 21.07 -25.06
N SER A 558 -11.61 20.91 -26.31
CA SER A 558 -10.81 21.26 -27.49
C SER A 558 -10.39 22.75 -27.55
N GLU A 559 -11.13 23.61 -26.87
CA GLU A 559 -10.94 25.06 -26.80
C GLU A 559 -10.04 25.48 -25.62
N GLU A 560 -9.75 24.57 -24.69
CA GLU A 560 -8.88 24.84 -23.54
C GLU A 560 -7.45 24.44 -23.91
N GLY A 561 -6.54 25.42 -24.09
CA GLY A 561 -5.10 25.20 -24.19
C GLY A 561 -4.58 24.51 -22.93
N LEU A 562 -3.48 23.76 -23.02
CA LEU A 562 -2.86 23.08 -21.89
C LEU A 562 -1.44 23.59 -21.69
N GLU A 563 -1.21 24.22 -20.55
CA GLU A 563 0.12 24.65 -20.12
C GLU A 563 0.69 23.74 -19.05
N HIS A 564 2.01 23.49 -19.12
CA HIS A 564 2.72 22.74 -18.10
C HIS A 564 3.00 23.60 -16.87
N THR A 565 2.82 23.01 -15.68
CA THR A 565 3.32 23.62 -14.45
C THR A 565 4.74 23.13 -14.15
N LYS A 566 5.32 23.57 -13.02
CA LYS A 566 6.59 23.02 -12.52
C LYS A 566 6.49 21.54 -12.12
N HIS A 567 5.28 21.04 -11.90
CA HIS A 567 5.03 19.65 -11.55
C HIS A 567 4.49 18.89 -12.77
N ASN A 568 5.17 17.80 -13.16
CA ASN A 568 4.87 17.01 -14.37
C ASN A 568 3.46 16.39 -14.39
N LYS A 569 2.78 16.29 -13.25
CA LYS A 569 1.42 15.72 -13.12
C LYS A 569 0.34 16.78 -12.93
N ILE A 570 0.65 18.07 -13.06
CA ILE A 570 -0.30 19.16 -12.91
C ILE A 570 -0.19 20.08 -14.12
N PHE A 571 -1.29 20.23 -14.82
CA PHE A 571 -1.43 21.12 -15.97
C PHE A 571 -2.38 22.25 -15.64
N VAL A 572 -2.34 23.33 -16.41
CA VAL A 572 -3.27 24.46 -16.34
C VAL A 572 -4.03 24.51 -17.65
N ALA A 573 -5.36 24.48 -17.57
CA ALA A 573 -6.22 24.78 -18.70
C ALA A 573 -6.45 26.30 -18.76
N GLU A 574 -6.40 26.90 -19.95
CA GLU A 574 -6.70 28.30 -20.16
C GLU A 574 -8.12 28.64 -19.70
N PRO A 575 -8.30 29.70 -18.91
CA PRO A 575 -9.63 30.13 -18.45
C PRO A 575 -10.48 30.57 -19.65
N LEU A 576 -11.76 30.18 -19.65
CA LEU A 576 -12.70 30.75 -20.61
C LEU A 576 -12.92 32.21 -20.33
N ASP A 577 -12.84 33.05 -21.35
CA ASP A 577 -13.09 34.49 -21.22
C ASP A 577 -14.60 34.80 -21.28
N ILE A 578 -15.35 34.40 -20.26
CA ILE A 578 -16.76 34.72 -20.11
C ILE A 578 -16.88 35.94 -19.19
N PRO A 579 -17.61 36.99 -19.59
CA PRO A 579 -17.84 38.15 -18.73
C PRO A 579 -18.52 37.78 -17.41
N ALA A 580 -18.05 38.35 -16.29
CA ALA A 580 -18.60 38.04 -14.97
C ALA A 580 -20.10 38.33 -14.85
N GLU A 581 -20.56 39.38 -15.50
CA GLU A 581 -21.99 39.77 -15.54
C GLU A 581 -22.85 38.68 -16.20
N GLU A 582 -22.34 38.07 -17.26
CA GLU A 582 -23.06 36.97 -17.95
C GLU A 582 -23.18 35.75 -17.07
N VAL A 583 -22.10 35.38 -16.37
CA VAL A 583 -22.13 34.25 -15.42
C VAL A 583 -23.12 34.53 -14.30
N ASN A 584 -23.11 35.75 -13.74
CA ASN A 584 -24.06 36.16 -12.70
C ASN A 584 -25.52 36.07 -13.17
N LYS A 585 -25.80 36.49 -14.40
CA LYS A 585 -27.15 36.36 -15.00
C LYS A 585 -27.58 34.90 -15.12
N ARG A 586 -26.65 34.01 -15.52
CA ARG A 586 -26.91 32.55 -15.60
C ARG A 586 -27.18 31.96 -14.22
N VAL A 587 -26.44 32.35 -13.19
CA VAL A 587 -26.68 31.90 -11.80
C VAL A 587 -28.03 32.39 -11.30
N GLU A 588 -28.38 33.63 -11.54
CA GLU A 588 -29.68 34.19 -11.10
C GLU A 588 -30.84 33.51 -11.81
N MET A 589 -30.75 33.27 -13.12
CA MET A 589 -31.72 32.46 -13.87
C MET A 589 -31.91 31.07 -13.24
N LEU A 590 -30.82 30.39 -12.85
CA LEU A 590 -30.88 29.09 -12.17
C LEU A 590 -31.49 29.22 -10.77
N ARG A 591 -31.21 30.32 -10.04
CA ARG A 591 -31.74 30.60 -8.70
C ARG A 591 -33.26 30.80 -8.74
N GLU A 592 -33.75 31.60 -9.67
CA GLU A 592 -35.18 31.83 -9.88
C GLU A 592 -35.90 30.54 -10.29
N PHE A 593 -35.26 29.79 -11.20
CA PHE A 593 -35.83 28.55 -11.69
C PHE A 593 -36.04 27.49 -10.58
N VAL A 594 -35.10 27.34 -9.65
CA VAL A 594 -35.23 26.36 -8.57
C VAL A 594 -36.18 26.78 -7.44
N GLN A 595 -36.69 28.01 -7.45
CA GLN A 595 -37.69 28.46 -6.48
C GLN A 595 -39.11 28.05 -6.87
N THR A 596 -39.34 27.77 -8.15
CA THR A 596 -40.62 27.27 -8.68
C THR A 596 -40.62 25.74 -8.59
N GLU A 597 -41.80 25.18 -8.33
CA GLU A 597 -42.00 23.72 -8.25
C GLU A 597 -42.65 23.19 -9.56
N ASN A 598 -42.51 21.88 -9.81
CA ASN A 598 -43.15 21.17 -10.93
C ASN A 598 -42.55 21.42 -12.32
N HIS A 599 -41.23 21.40 -12.44
CA HIS A 599 -40.57 21.42 -13.74
C HIS A 599 -40.50 20.04 -14.39
N THR A 600 -40.75 20.00 -15.68
CA THR A 600 -40.48 18.81 -16.50
C THR A 600 -38.96 18.65 -16.72
N MET A 601 -38.52 17.41 -16.98
CA MET A 601 -37.11 17.15 -17.27
C MET A 601 -36.61 17.94 -18.50
N GLU A 602 -37.49 18.13 -19.52
CA GLU A 602 -37.15 18.92 -20.70
C GLU A 602 -36.90 20.39 -20.38
N GLU A 603 -37.72 20.99 -19.52
CA GLU A 603 -37.55 22.37 -19.08
C GLU A 603 -36.23 22.52 -18.30
N ILE A 604 -35.91 21.59 -17.39
CA ILE A 604 -34.69 21.59 -16.65
C ILE A 604 -33.47 21.48 -17.59
N LYS A 605 -33.49 20.55 -18.54
CA LYS A 605 -32.42 20.40 -19.53
C LYS A 605 -32.24 21.67 -20.39
N LYS A 606 -33.34 22.32 -20.80
CA LYS A 606 -33.30 23.59 -21.55
C LYS A 606 -32.63 24.72 -20.74
N VAL A 607 -32.97 24.84 -19.46
CA VAL A 607 -32.39 25.86 -18.58
C VAL A 607 -30.92 25.57 -18.31
N VAL A 608 -30.56 24.29 -18.05
CA VAL A 608 -29.17 23.87 -17.89
C VAL A 608 -28.35 24.12 -19.17
N LYS A 609 -28.91 23.85 -20.35
CA LYS A 609 -28.26 24.15 -21.64
C LYS A 609 -28.01 25.67 -21.85
N LYS A 610 -28.97 26.53 -21.41
CA LYS A 610 -28.76 27.98 -21.43
C LYS A 610 -27.66 28.43 -20.48
N ALA A 611 -27.59 27.82 -19.29
CA ALA A 611 -26.55 28.12 -18.30
C ALA A 611 -25.17 27.61 -18.73
N VAL A 612 -25.11 26.40 -19.33
CA VAL A 612 -23.90 25.73 -19.77
C VAL A 612 -24.05 25.33 -21.24
N PRO A 613 -23.70 26.17 -22.20
CA PRO A 613 -23.90 25.95 -23.63
C PRO A 613 -23.20 24.68 -24.17
N THR A 614 -22.12 24.24 -23.52
CA THR A 614 -21.39 23.00 -23.88
C THR A 614 -22.08 21.72 -23.42
N PHE A 615 -23.21 21.82 -22.68
CA PHE A 615 -24.01 20.65 -22.30
C PHE A 615 -24.67 19.99 -23.52
N VAL A 616 -24.44 18.68 -23.70
CA VAL A 616 -25.02 17.84 -24.75
C VAL A 616 -25.50 16.54 -24.11
N GLU A 617 -26.65 16.02 -24.49
CA GLU A 617 -27.15 14.78 -23.91
C GLU A 617 -26.22 13.59 -24.21
N ALA A 618 -26.05 12.70 -23.22
CA ALA A 618 -25.15 11.57 -23.33
C ALA A 618 -25.49 10.64 -24.49
N GLU A 619 -26.77 10.41 -24.73
CA GLU A 619 -27.26 9.57 -25.81
C GLU A 619 -26.83 10.08 -27.19
N GLU A 620 -26.94 11.39 -27.43
CA GLU A 620 -26.50 12.02 -28.67
C GLU A 620 -24.96 11.89 -28.84
N LYS A 621 -24.20 12.15 -27.78
CA LYS A 621 -22.73 12.09 -27.82
C LYS A 621 -22.24 10.65 -28.00
N ASN A 622 -22.77 9.71 -27.24
CA ASN A 622 -22.39 8.29 -27.33
C ASN A 622 -22.73 7.71 -28.71
N LYS A 623 -23.88 8.07 -29.29
CA LYS A 623 -24.26 7.64 -30.64
C LYS A 623 -23.27 8.12 -31.71
N LYS A 624 -22.83 9.37 -31.62
CA LYS A 624 -21.79 9.89 -32.53
C LYS A 624 -20.48 9.12 -32.43
N ILE A 625 -20.04 8.80 -31.21
CA ILE A 625 -18.82 8.03 -30.96
C ILE A 625 -18.91 6.59 -31.48
N ILE A 626 -20.05 5.93 -31.22
CA ILE A 626 -20.27 4.54 -31.67
C ILE A 626 -20.30 4.49 -33.21
N ASN A 627 -21.01 5.40 -33.86
CA ASN A 627 -21.08 5.47 -35.32
C ASN A 627 -19.68 5.70 -35.94
N TYR A 628 -18.88 6.62 -35.38
CA TYR A 628 -17.52 6.90 -35.82
C TYR A 628 -16.60 5.68 -35.71
N LYS A 629 -16.67 4.94 -34.60
CA LYS A 629 -15.92 3.68 -34.43
C LYS A 629 -16.32 2.62 -35.46
N GLN A 630 -17.59 2.44 -35.71
CA GLN A 630 -18.07 1.49 -36.71
C GLN A 630 -17.62 1.85 -38.13
N GLU A 631 -17.51 3.14 -38.43
CA GLU A 631 -16.95 3.60 -39.71
C GLU A 631 -15.45 3.32 -39.81
N LEU A 632 -14.66 3.57 -38.73
CA LEU A 632 -13.24 3.24 -38.68
C LEU A 632 -12.98 1.74 -38.85
N GLU A 633 -13.72 0.89 -38.11
CA GLU A 633 -13.59 -0.57 -38.24
C GLU A 633 -13.91 -1.05 -39.68
N LYS A 634 -14.88 -0.44 -40.36
CA LYS A 634 -15.16 -0.74 -41.76
C LYS A 634 -14.04 -0.30 -42.72
N ILE A 635 -13.39 0.83 -42.42
CA ILE A 635 -12.26 1.31 -43.21
C ILE A 635 -11.04 0.40 -43.00
N GLU A 636 -10.71 0.04 -41.78
CA GLU A 636 -9.63 -0.88 -41.43
C GLU A 636 -9.84 -2.28 -42.05
N ALA A 637 -11.06 -2.81 -41.97
CA ALA A 637 -11.41 -4.08 -42.58
C ALA A 637 -11.24 -4.04 -44.13
N ARG A 638 -11.58 -2.92 -44.79
CA ARG A 638 -11.36 -2.75 -46.23
C ARG A 638 -9.88 -2.68 -46.56
N GLN A 639 -9.09 -1.94 -45.79
CA GLN A 639 -7.63 -1.84 -45.97
C GLN A 639 -6.92 -3.18 -45.77
N MET A 640 -7.36 -3.99 -44.80
CA MET A 640 -6.85 -5.36 -44.61
C MET A 640 -7.19 -6.26 -45.79
N GLN A 641 -8.41 -6.20 -46.33
CA GLN A 641 -8.81 -6.95 -47.50
C GLN A 641 -8.04 -6.52 -48.77
N GLU A 642 -7.77 -5.22 -48.94
CA GLU A 642 -6.95 -4.72 -50.04
C GLU A 642 -5.49 -5.15 -49.89
N HIS A 643 -4.94 -5.23 -48.69
CA HIS A 643 -3.58 -5.69 -48.43
C HIS A 643 -3.42 -7.22 -48.62
N GLU A 644 -4.46 -8.01 -48.36
CA GLU A 644 -4.48 -9.47 -48.66
C GLU A 644 -4.62 -9.77 -50.14
N LEU A 645 -5.20 -8.84 -50.93
CA LEU A 645 -5.38 -8.98 -52.39
C LEU A 645 -4.19 -8.50 -53.22
N MET A 646 -3.16 -7.88 -52.60
CA MET A 646 -1.92 -7.55 -53.30
C MET A 646 -1.12 -8.83 -53.61
N PRO A 647 -0.78 -9.12 -54.85
CA PRO A 647 0.04 -10.29 -55.17
C PRO A 647 1.40 -10.14 -54.48
N LYS A 648 1.79 -11.18 -53.74
CA LYS A 648 3.18 -11.31 -53.26
C LYS A 648 4.05 -11.43 -54.52
N GLU A 649 4.60 -10.33 -55.01
CA GLU A 649 5.64 -10.37 -56.00
C GLU A 649 6.83 -11.14 -55.44
N ALA A 650 7.27 -12.15 -56.19
CA ALA A 650 8.27 -13.15 -55.91
C ALA A 650 9.69 -12.57 -55.83
#